data_a1843bc427c010fc98513c2c5b3c49f3
#
_entry.id   a1843bc427c010fc98513c2c5b3c49f3
#
_cell.length_a   1.000
_cell.length_b   1.000
_cell.length_c   1.000
_cell.angle_alpha   90.00
_cell.angle_beta   90.00
_cell.angle_gamma   90.00
#
_symmetry.space_group_name_H-M   'P 1'
#
loop_
_entity.id
_entity.type
_entity.pdbx_description
1 polymer ?
#
loop_
_entity_poly.entity_id
_entity_poly.type
_entity_poly.pdbx_seq_one_letter_code
_entity_poly.pdbx_strand_id
1 'polypeptide(L)'
;MGTVTEYFGCLVFDDRVMKSRLSAKVYQSLKKTIDEGAQLDIGVANAVAIAMKDWAVANGATHYTHWFQPLTGITAEKHDSFISPSPDGGVIMEFSGKELIKGEPDASSFPSGGLRATFEARGYTAWDPTSYAFIKGKTLCIPTAFCSYGGQALDKKTPLLRSMEALNKQALRILRLFGNDTVKCVRTSVGPEQEYFLVDKEMYDKRRDLRFTGRTLFGAKAPKGQEMDDHYFGVIKPRVAAYMEELNNELWKLGILAKTEHNEVAPAQHELAPIYTTTNIATDHNQLTMEIMQKVAAKHGLVCLLHEKPFAGVNGSGKHNNWSLATDSGVNLLSPGETPYENAQFLLFLCAVIKAVDDYQDLLRISVATAGNDHRLGANEAPPAVVSIFLGDELNAVLEAIENDTPYNGAEKTQMKLGVDVLPKFNRDTTDRNRTSPFAFTGNKFEFRMLGSSNSIACANIMLNSAVAESLKIYADRLEAADDFETALQNMIRKTIKDHKSIIFNGNGYDDEWITEATEKRGLLNYRTTPDCIPHLLDEKNVKMLISQGVFVESELHSRYEITLENYCKTVVIEANTMIDMAQTEIAPAVESYALDLANTLQAKKAVNASLACTYESNLVKKLSELTDTIALKTAELEQAVQSLNSLSEIGDEANAIRDNVLVKMEELRLACDEAETVTAKKYWPFPTYGDLLFGVK
;
A
#
# COMPACT_ATOMS: atom_id res chain seq x y z
N MET A 1 -9.47 -22.04 23.58
CA MET A 1 -9.74 -22.09 22.13
C MET A 1 -9.22 -23.42 21.58
N GLY A 2 -9.84 -23.96 20.55
CA GLY A 2 -9.30 -25.11 19.81
C GLY A 2 -7.97 -24.75 19.11
N THR A 3 -7.36 -25.71 18.44
CA THR A 3 -6.15 -25.47 17.64
C THR A 3 -6.46 -24.54 16.45
N VAL A 4 -5.47 -23.82 15.93
CA VAL A 4 -5.64 -22.91 14.76
C VAL A 4 -6.30 -23.64 13.60
N THR A 5 -5.96 -24.88 13.36
CA THR A 5 -6.53 -25.71 12.29
C THR A 5 -8.04 -25.96 12.43
N GLU A 6 -8.58 -25.88 13.64
CA GLU A 6 -10.02 -26.09 13.90
C GLU A 6 -10.85 -24.84 13.62
N TYR A 7 -10.30 -23.63 13.84
CA TYR A 7 -11.05 -22.39 13.68
C TYR A 7 -10.60 -21.52 12.50
N PHE A 8 -9.53 -21.90 11.78
CA PHE A 8 -9.07 -21.16 10.59
C PHE A 8 -10.18 -21.04 9.55
N GLY A 9 -10.51 -19.81 9.15
CA GLY A 9 -11.57 -19.50 8.18
C GLY A 9 -12.99 -19.76 8.69
N CYS A 10 -13.20 -19.88 10.00
CA CYS A 10 -14.54 -20.16 10.55
C CYS A 10 -15.56 -19.03 10.29
N LEU A 11 -15.08 -17.82 10.02
CA LEU A 11 -15.92 -16.66 9.66
C LEU A 11 -15.92 -16.36 8.14
N VAL A 12 -15.55 -17.34 7.30
CA VAL A 12 -15.50 -17.17 5.85
C VAL A 12 -16.43 -18.17 5.17
N PHE A 13 -17.24 -17.69 4.22
CA PHE A 13 -18.07 -18.53 3.35
C PHE A 13 -17.20 -19.07 2.21
N ASP A 14 -16.23 -19.90 2.57
CA ASP A 14 -15.24 -20.47 1.67
C ASP A 14 -15.76 -21.70 0.90
N ASP A 15 -14.88 -22.28 0.09
CA ASP A 15 -15.19 -23.45 -0.74
C ASP A 15 -15.65 -24.68 0.10
N ARG A 16 -15.12 -24.82 1.34
CA ARG A 16 -15.54 -25.90 2.27
C ARG A 16 -16.96 -25.69 2.74
N VAL A 17 -17.32 -24.46 3.11
CA VAL A 17 -18.66 -24.08 3.54
C VAL A 17 -19.64 -24.19 2.38
N MET A 18 -19.27 -23.71 1.19
CA MET A 18 -20.09 -23.82 -0.03
C MET A 18 -20.42 -25.29 -0.35
N LYS A 19 -19.42 -26.17 -0.35
CA LYS A 19 -19.62 -27.63 -0.59
C LYS A 19 -20.55 -28.27 0.43
N SER A 20 -20.51 -27.83 1.67
CA SER A 20 -21.36 -28.41 2.74
C SER A 20 -22.78 -27.92 2.72
N ARG A 21 -23.05 -26.74 2.14
CA ARG A 21 -24.37 -26.06 2.22
C ARG A 21 -25.10 -25.95 0.91
N LEU A 22 -24.41 -26.10 -0.23
CA LEU A 22 -25.00 -26.07 -1.56
C LEU A 22 -25.22 -27.49 -2.11
N SER A 23 -26.26 -27.65 -2.93
CA SER A 23 -26.38 -28.89 -3.69
C SER A 23 -25.21 -29.02 -4.68
N ALA A 24 -24.82 -30.24 -5.02
CA ALA A 24 -23.69 -30.48 -5.94
C ALA A 24 -23.86 -29.73 -7.28
N LYS A 25 -25.09 -29.66 -7.80
CA LYS A 25 -25.39 -28.94 -9.05
C LYS A 25 -25.16 -27.44 -8.93
N VAL A 26 -25.64 -26.82 -7.85
CA VAL A 26 -25.47 -25.38 -7.59
C VAL A 26 -23.99 -25.05 -7.37
N TYR A 27 -23.31 -25.86 -6.57
CA TYR A 27 -21.88 -25.68 -6.32
C TYR A 27 -21.05 -25.76 -7.62
N GLN A 28 -21.28 -26.76 -8.46
CA GLN A 28 -20.59 -26.91 -9.75
C GLN A 28 -20.88 -25.74 -10.69
N SER A 29 -22.13 -25.26 -10.75
CA SER A 29 -22.49 -24.11 -11.56
C SER A 29 -21.77 -22.82 -11.08
N LEU A 30 -21.72 -22.59 -9.76
CA LEU A 30 -21.01 -21.48 -9.17
C LEU A 30 -19.48 -21.56 -9.46
N LYS A 31 -18.90 -22.76 -9.31
CA LYS A 31 -17.47 -22.98 -9.64
C LYS A 31 -17.18 -22.69 -11.10
N LYS A 32 -18.05 -23.05 -12.01
CA LYS A 32 -17.90 -22.72 -13.43
C LYS A 32 -17.89 -21.19 -13.67
N THR A 33 -18.74 -20.46 -12.94
CA THR A 33 -18.69 -18.97 -12.97
C THR A 33 -17.34 -18.45 -12.45
N ILE A 34 -16.86 -18.96 -11.32
CA ILE A 34 -15.62 -18.50 -10.69
C ILE A 34 -14.36 -18.85 -11.52
N ASP A 35 -14.31 -20.07 -12.08
CA ASP A 35 -13.11 -20.59 -12.71
C ASP A 35 -13.06 -20.30 -14.22
N GLU A 36 -14.20 -20.21 -14.89
CA GLU A 36 -14.32 -20.07 -16.35
C GLU A 36 -14.99 -18.74 -16.79
N GLY A 37 -15.46 -17.89 -15.85
CA GLY A 37 -16.17 -16.65 -16.18
C GLY A 37 -17.57 -16.88 -16.79
N ALA A 38 -18.19 -18.05 -16.57
CA ALA A 38 -19.53 -18.34 -17.07
C ALA A 38 -20.58 -17.43 -16.41
N GLN A 39 -21.58 -17.04 -17.17
CA GLN A 39 -22.67 -16.20 -16.65
C GLN A 39 -23.39 -16.88 -15.48
N LEU A 40 -23.59 -16.14 -14.39
CA LEU A 40 -24.29 -16.61 -13.20
C LEU A 40 -25.80 -16.69 -13.46
N ASP A 41 -26.39 -17.88 -13.25
CA ASP A 41 -27.84 -18.09 -13.28
C ASP A 41 -28.51 -17.53 -12.03
N ILE A 42 -29.65 -16.85 -12.18
CA ILE A 42 -30.39 -16.25 -11.05
C ILE A 42 -30.89 -17.30 -10.04
N GLY A 43 -31.21 -18.50 -10.49
CA GLY A 43 -31.61 -19.60 -9.60
C GLY A 43 -30.43 -20.10 -8.76
N VAL A 44 -29.23 -20.13 -9.35
CA VAL A 44 -27.97 -20.42 -8.64
C VAL A 44 -27.71 -19.32 -7.61
N ALA A 45 -27.84 -18.05 -8.00
CA ALA A 45 -27.64 -16.92 -7.09
C ALA A 45 -28.61 -16.94 -5.90
N ASN A 46 -29.90 -17.27 -6.12
CA ASN A 46 -30.88 -17.44 -5.05
C ASN A 46 -30.48 -18.56 -4.06
N ALA A 47 -30.05 -19.72 -4.58
CA ALA A 47 -29.61 -20.81 -3.73
C ALA A 47 -28.36 -20.46 -2.90
N VAL A 48 -27.41 -19.73 -3.50
CA VAL A 48 -26.23 -19.24 -2.81
C VAL A 48 -26.59 -18.20 -1.74
N ALA A 49 -27.46 -17.23 -2.07
CA ALA A 49 -27.90 -16.20 -1.13
C ALA A 49 -28.55 -16.80 0.13
N ILE A 50 -29.47 -17.77 -0.05
CA ILE A 50 -30.13 -18.46 1.06
C ILE A 50 -29.09 -19.19 1.92
N ALA A 51 -28.22 -19.99 1.31
CA ALA A 51 -27.18 -20.74 2.03
C ALA A 51 -26.19 -19.82 2.76
N MET A 52 -25.80 -18.71 2.15
CA MET A 52 -24.91 -17.69 2.72
C MET A 52 -25.56 -16.99 3.92
N LYS A 53 -26.82 -16.58 3.81
CA LYS A 53 -27.61 -16.00 4.90
C LYS A 53 -27.77 -17.00 6.05
N ASP A 54 -28.18 -18.24 5.78
CA ASP A 54 -28.40 -19.25 6.81
C ASP A 54 -27.10 -19.57 7.56
N TRP A 55 -25.97 -19.62 6.83
CA TRP A 55 -24.63 -19.76 7.44
C TRP A 55 -24.29 -18.54 8.29
N ALA A 56 -24.52 -17.32 7.79
CA ALA A 56 -24.20 -16.09 8.51
C ALA A 56 -25.03 -15.94 9.78
N VAL A 57 -26.34 -16.20 9.71
CA VAL A 57 -27.24 -16.18 10.87
C VAL A 57 -26.85 -17.23 11.90
N ALA A 58 -26.49 -18.45 11.48
CA ALA A 58 -25.97 -19.48 12.37
C ALA A 58 -24.67 -19.09 13.10
N ASN A 59 -23.89 -18.16 12.53
CA ASN A 59 -22.70 -17.56 13.14
C ASN A 59 -22.97 -16.21 13.84
N GLY A 60 -24.25 -15.85 14.05
CA GLY A 60 -24.65 -14.68 14.84
C GLY A 60 -24.78 -13.38 14.05
N ALA A 61 -24.71 -13.40 12.72
CA ALA A 61 -24.95 -12.23 11.91
C ALA A 61 -26.44 -11.84 11.89
N THR A 62 -26.70 -10.54 11.91
CA THR A 62 -28.05 -9.95 11.83
C THR A 62 -28.21 -9.01 10.65
N HIS A 63 -27.09 -8.60 10.07
CA HIS A 63 -26.99 -7.65 8.97
C HIS A 63 -26.09 -8.21 7.88
N TYR A 64 -26.22 -7.63 6.69
CA TYR A 64 -25.31 -7.81 5.58
C TYR A 64 -24.85 -6.46 5.01
N THR A 65 -23.75 -6.45 4.27
CA THR A 65 -23.30 -5.28 3.52
C THR A 65 -22.62 -5.72 2.23
N HIS A 66 -22.82 -4.95 1.18
CA HIS A 66 -21.97 -4.98 0.01
C HIS A 66 -20.68 -4.23 0.35
N TRP A 67 -19.63 -4.99 0.57
CA TRP A 67 -18.32 -4.51 0.98
C TRP A 67 -17.42 -4.29 -0.25
N PHE A 68 -16.88 -3.10 -0.41
CA PHE A 68 -16.03 -2.78 -1.56
C PHE A 68 -14.86 -1.85 -1.19
N GLN A 69 -13.91 -1.72 -2.12
CA GLN A 69 -12.73 -0.87 -1.98
C GLN A 69 -12.97 0.46 -2.70
N PRO A 70 -13.24 1.56 -1.97
CA PRO A 70 -13.49 2.87 -2.56
C PRO A 70 -12.21 3.47 -3.16
N LEU A 71 -12.33 4.54 -3.94
CA LEU A 71 -11.18 5.29 -4.46
C LEU A 71 -10.39 5.98 -3.35
N THR A 72 -11.05 6.38 -2.27
CA THR A 72 -10.47 6.96 -1.06
C THR A 72 -10.86 6.13 0.17
N GLY A 73 -10.01 6.13 1.20
CA GLY A 73 -10.23 5.34 2.42
C GLY A 73 -9.87 3.85 2.25
N ILE A 74 -10.18 3.06 3.28
CA ILE A 74 -9.81 1.64 3.34
C ILE A 74 -10.91 0.77 2.74
N THR A 75 -12.13 0.81 3.33
CA THR A 75 -13.29 0.04 2.88
C THR A 75 -14.56 0.89 2.91
N ALA A 76 -15.58 0.49 2.15
CA ALA A 76 -16.89 1.10 2.15
C ALA A 76 -17.98 0.06 2.47
N GLU A 77 -18.91 0.43 3.33
CA GLU A 77 -19.96 -0.43 3.86
C GLU A 77 -21.26 0.35 4.09
N LYS A 78 -22.39 -0.29 3.82
CA LYS A 78 -23.72 0.16 4.23
C LYS A 78 -24.50 -1.05 4.74
N HIS A 79 -24.73 -1.12 6.04
CA HIS A 79 -25.34 -2.28 6.67
C HIS A 79 -26.85 -2.28 6.55
N ASP A 80 -27.41 -3.31 5.91
CA ASP A 80 -28.84 -3.60 5.86
C ASP A 80 -29.12 -4.84 6.71
N SER A 81 -30.24 -4.84 7.44
CA SER A 81 -30.64 -6.02 8.23
C SER A 81 -31.28 -7.07 7.32
N PHE A 82 -31.21 -8.34 7.73
CA PHE A 82 -31.96 -9.42 7.06
C PHE A 82 -33.47 -9.40 7.35
N ILE A 83 -33.96 -8.44 8.11
CA ILE A 83 -35.35 -8.40 8.58
C ILE A 83 -36.30 -8.00 7.45
N SER A 84 -37.32 -8.81 7.24
CA SER A 84 -38.48 -8.45 6.42
C SER A 84 -39.77 -8.66 7.22
N PRO A 85 -40.86 -7.87 6.97
CA PRO A 85 -42.10 -8.03 7.67
C PRO A 85 -42.79 -9.36 7.28
N SER A 86 -43.32 -10.04 8.28
CA SER A 86 -44.20 -11.22 8.07
C SER A 86 -45.65 -10.82 8.00
N PRO A 87 -46.53 -11.54 7.23
CA PRO A 87 -47.94 -11.23 7.11
C PRO A 87 -48.75 -11.25 8.43
N ASP A 88 -48.24 -11.94 9.45
CA ASP A 88 -48.86 -12.04 10.78
C ASP A 88 -48.42 -10.91 11.74
N GLY A 89 -47.67 -9.91 11.24
CA GLY A 89 -47.16 -8.78 12.04
C GLY A 89 -45.83 -9.05 12.74
N GLY A 90 -45.26 -10.23 12.53
CA GLY A 90 -43.90 -10.57 12.98
C GLY A 90 -42.83 -10.15 11.99
N VAL A 91 -41.64 -10.77 12.10
CA VAL A 91 -40.51 -10.59 11.19
C VAL A 91 -39.94 -11.93 10.77
N ILE A 92 -39.43 -11.98 9.56
CA ILE A 92 -38.61 -13.09 9.05
C ILE A 92 -37.22 -12.57 8.68
N MET A 93 -36.27 -13.46 8.58
CA MET A 93 -34.91 -13.14 8.06
C MET A 93 -34.79 -13.72 6.66
N GLU A 94 -34.65 -12.87 5.66
CA GLU A 94 -34.51 -13.28 4.26
C GLU A 94 -33.39 -12.54 3.57
N PHE A 95 -32.88 -13.14 2.49
CA PHE A 95 -31.86 -12.58 1.63
C PHE A 95 -31.96 -13.27 0.28
N SER A 96 -32.22 -12.53 -0.77
CA SER A 96 -32.49 -13.04 -2.11
C SER A 96 -31.24 -12.99 -3.00
N GLY A 97 -31.25 -13.77 -4.07
CA GLY A 97 -30.21 -13.70 -5.09
C GLY A 97 -30.13 -12.33 -5.78
N LYS A 98 -31.25 -11.59 -5.86
CA LYS A 98 -31.23 -10.21 -6.36
C LYS A 98 -30.45 -9.30 -5.45
N GLU A 99 -30.63 -9.40 -4.14
CA GLU A 99 -29.87 -8.63 -3.14
C GLU A 99 -28.42 -9.05 -3.05
N LEU A 100 -28.11 -10.33 -3.29
CA LEU A 100 -26.72 -10.81 -3.40
C LEU A 100 -26.02 -10.22 -4.61
N ILE A 101 -26.64 -10.31 -5.80
CA ILE A 101 -25.99 -9.92 -7.06
C ILE A 101 -25.78 -8.41 -7.14
N LYS A 102 -26.75 -7.61 -6.69
CA LYS A 102 -26.77 -6.16 -6.94
C LYS A 102 -27.30 -5.38 -5.75
N GLY A 103 -26.60 -4.33 -5.37
CA GLY A 103 -27.06 -3.25 -4.52
C GLY A 103 -27.21 -1.94 -5.30
N GLU A 104 -27.99 -1.01 -4.77
CA GLU A 104 -28.23 0.32 -5.34
C GLU A 104 -27.94 1.42 -4.31
N PRO A 105 -26.67 1.58 -3.87
CA PRO A 105 -26.31 2.60 -2.90
C PRO A 105 -26.42 4.01 -3.51
N ASP A 106 -26.55 5.01 -2.64
CA ASP A 106 -26.38 6.41 -3.02
C ASP A 106 -24.90 6.70 -3.30
N ALA A 107 -24.59 7.01 -4.55
CA ALA A 107 -23.24 7.32 -5.00
C ALA A 107 -22.88 8.81 -4.84
N SER A 108 -23.80 9.66 -4.39
CA SER A 108 -23.57 11.12 -4.28
C SER A 108 -22.49 11.49 -3.26
N SER A 109 -22.27 10.62 -2.27
CA SER A 109 -21.26 10.82 -1.21
C SER A 109 -19.89 10.23 -1.53
N PHE A 110 -19.73 9.59 -2.71
CA PHE A 110 -18.44 9.02 -3.13
C PHE A 110 -17.73 9.92 -4.15
N PRO A 111 -16.39 10.02 -4.09
CA PRO A 111 -15.61 10.74 -5.10
C PRO A 111 -15.87 10.16 -6.49
N SER A 112 -16.15 11.03 -7.47
CA SER A 112 -16.47 10.61 -8.83
C SER A 112 -15.58 11.25 -9.91
N GLY A 113 -14.80 12.29 -9.56
CA GLY A 113 -13.91 12.98 -10.50
C GLY A 113 -14.60 13.34 -11.83
N GLY A 114 -15.81 13.91 -11.76
CA GLY A 114 -16.58 14.28 -12.93
C GLY A 114 -17.34 13.16 -13.66
N LEU A 115 -17.19 11.89 -13.25
CA LEU A 115 -17.90 10.76 -13.89
C LEU A 115 -19.41 10.79 -13.68
N ARG A 116 -19.89 11.52 -12.70
CA ARG A 116 -21.29 11.56 -12.31
C ARG A 116 -21.84 12.98 -12.44
N ALA A 117 -23.00 13.12 -13.07
CA ALA A 117 -23.73 14.38 -13.04
C ALA A 117 -24.22 14.67 -11.61
N THR A 118 -24.31 15.95 -11.24
CA THR A 118 -24.67 16.39 -9.88
C THR A 118 -26.02 15.85 -9.40
N PHE A 119 -26.95 15.63 -10.31
CA PHE A 119 -28.29 15.09 -10.01
C PHE A 119 -28.37 13.56 -9.96
N GLU A 120 -27.33 12.85 -10.36
CA GLU A 120 -27.27 11.39 -10.31
C GLU A 120 -26.87 10.95 -8.91
N ALA A 121 -27.80 10.34 -8.18
CA ALA A 121 -27.53 9.81 -6.83
C ALA A 121 -27.24 8.31 -6.83
N ARG A 122 -27.76 7.55 -7.82
CA ARG A 122 -27.68 6.08 -7.82
C ARG A 122 -26.33 5.59 -8.33
N GLY A 123 -25.74 4.63 -7.60
CA GLY A 123 -24.68 3.75 -8.07
C GLY A 123 -25.12 2.29 -7.97
N TYR A 124 -24.26 1.38 -8.41
CA TYR A 124 -24.49 -0.06 -8.34
C TYR A 124 -23.30 -0.77 -7.73
N THR A 125 -23.59 -1.68 -6.79
CA THR A 125 -22.62 -2.70 -6.38
C THR A 125 -22.95 -4.01 -7.09
N ALA A 126 -21.92 -4.76 -7.48
CA ALA A 126 -22.04 -6.06 -8.13
C ALA A 126 -21.23 -7.11 -7.38
N TRP A 127 -21.86 -8.22 -6.99
CA TRP A 127 -21.19 -9.31 -6.29
C TRP A 127 -19.99 -9.85 -7.08
N ASP A 128 -18.85 -9.99 -6.40
CA ASP A 128 -17.68 -10.68 -6.91
C ASP A 128 -17.62 -12.10 -6.35
N PRO A 129 -18.01 -13.11 -7.12
CA PRO A 129 -17.98 -14.51 -6.67
C PRO A 129 -16.55 -15.08 -6.56
N THR A 130 -15.53 -14.38 -7.05
CA THR A 130 -14.13 -14.81 -6.99
C THR A 130 -13.45 -14.45 -5.67
N SER A 131 -14.13 -13.69 -4.80
CA SER A 131 -13.72 -13.39 -3.44
C SER A 131 -14.76 -13.88 -2.44
N TYR A 132 -14.31 -14.43 -1.31
CA TYR A 132 -15.21 -15.03 -0.34
C TYR A 132 -15.90 -13.99 0.54
N ALA A 133 -17.22 -14.18 0.77
CA ALA A 133 -17.95 -13.43 1.79
C ALA A 133 -17.47 -13.86 3.19
N PHE A 134 -17.49 -12.93 4.14
CA PHE A 134 -16.99 -13.15 5.50
C PHE A 134 -17.87 -12.43 6.53
N ILE A 135 -17.76 -12.86 7.80
CA ILE A 135 -18.47 -12.23 8.90
C ILE A 135 -17.54 -11.33 9.68
N LYS A 136 -17.90 -10.06 9.82
CA LYS A 136 -17.22 -9.08 10.65
C LYS A 136 -18.17 -8.57 11.73
N GLY A 137 -17.93 -8.93 12.97
CA GLY A 137 -18.85 -8.68 14.08
C GLY A 137 -20.19 -9.39 13.89
N LYS A 138 -21.26 -8.65 13.66
CA LYS A 138 -22.61 -9.19 13.38
C LYS A 138 -23.08 -8.96 11.96
N THR A 139 -22.16 -8.69 11.03
CA THR A 139 -22.46 -8.34 9.65
C THR A 139 -21.81 -9.30 8.68
N LEU A 140 -22.58 -9.85 7.77
CA LEU A 140 -22.10 -10.56 6.59
C LEU A 140 -21.57 -9.53 5.58
N CYS A 141 -20.28 -9.54 5.33
CA CYS A 141 -19.61 -8.70 4.33
C CYS A 141 -19.48 -9.47 3.01
N ILE A 142 -20.06 -8.93 1.95
CA ILE A 142 -20.07 -9.53 0.62
C ILE A 142 -19.16 -8.70 -0.28
N PRO A 143 -18.02 -9.23 -0.75
CA PRO A 143 -17.12 -8.50 -1.66
C PRO A 143 -17.82 -8.15 -2.96
N THR A 144 -17.76 -6.87 -3.34
CA THR A 144 -18.42 -6.34 -4.53
C THR A 144 -17.55 -5.37 -5.30
N ALA A 145 -17.82 -5.21 -6.58
CA ALA A 145 -17.45 -4.07 -7.38
C ALA A 145 -18.44 -2.91 -7.15
N PHE A 146 -18.02 -1.68 -7.44
CA PHE A 146 -18.89 -0.49 -7.35
C PHE A 146 -18.71 0.39 -8.59
N CYS A 147 -19.86 0.76 -9.20
CA CYS A 147 -19.86 1.61 -10.40
C CYS A 147 -20.92 2.72 -10.32
N SER A 148 -20.74 3.75 -11.15
CA SER A 148 -21.70 4.83 -11.36
C SER A 148 -22.98 4.32 -12.03
N TYR A 149 -24.00 5.19 -12.11
CA TYR A 149 -25.23 4.92 -12.88
C TYR A 149 -24.92 4.59 -14.35
N GLY A 150 -23.91 5.22 -14.93
CA GLY A 150 -23.45 4.98 -16.30
C GLY A 150 -22.55 3.74 -16.47
N GLY A 151 -22.24 3.02 -15.39
CA GLY A 151 -21.43 1.79 -15.42
C GLY A 151 -19.91 1.99 -15.31
N GLN A 152 -19.43 3.23 -15.13
CA GLN A 152 -18.00 3.49 -14.92
C GLN A 152 -17.57 3.05 -13.52
N ALA A 153 -16.41 2.43 -13.43
CA ALA A 153 -15.85 1.96 -12.16
C ALA A 153 -15.52 3.13 -11.20
N LEU A 154 -16.13 3.12 -10.01
CA LEU A 154 -15.88 4.05 -8.92
C LEU A 154 -15.11 3.40 -7.75
N ASP A 155 -14.53 2.24 -8.00
CA ASP A 155 -13.77 1.44 -7.04
C ASP A 155 -12.37 1.07 -7.56
N LYS A 156 -11.62 0.35 -6.74
CA LYS A 156 -10.32 -0.20 -7.10
C LYS A 156 -10.41 -1.66 -7.58
N LYS A 157 -11.46 -2.39 -7.21
CA LYS A 157 -11.60 -3.81 -7.52
C LYS A 157 -11.91 -4.07 -8.99
N THR A 158 -12.79 -3.28 -9.59
CA THR A 158 -13.16 -3.45 -11.01
C THR A 158 -11.95 -3.37 -11.94
N PRO A 159 -11.10 -2.32 -11.89
CA PRO A 159 -9.89 -2.28 -12.71
C PRO A 159 -8.89 -3.39 -12.36
N LEU A 160 -8.82 -3.81 -11.09
CA LEU A 160 -7.95 -4.93 -10.69
C LEU A 160 -8.36 -6.22 -11.38
N LEU A 161 -9.63 -6.58 -11.35
CA LEU A 161 -10.16 -7.76 -12.03
C LEU A 161 -9.94 -7.70 -13.53
N ARG A 162 -10.22 -6.55 -14.17
CA ARG A 162 -9.95 -6.33 -15.60
C ARG A 162 -8.47 -6.50 -15.94
N SER A 163 -7.55 -6.03 -15.10
CA SER A 163 -6.11 -6.18 -15.32
C SER A 163 -5.64 -7.64 -15.21
N MET A 164 -6.24 -8.40 -14.27
CA MET A 164 -5.97 -9.84 -14.12
C MET A 164 -6.48 -10.62 -15.34
N GLU A 165 -7.66 -10.29 -15.87
CA GLU A 165 -8.19 -10.90 -17.09
C GLU A 165 -7.34 -10.58 -18.33
N ALA A 166 -6.89 -9.32 -18.47
CA ALA A 166 -6.01 -8.92 -19.56
C ALA A 166 -4.71 -9.72 -19.54
N LEU A 167 -4.08 -9.85 -18.37
CA LEU A 167 -2.85 -10.60 -18.21
C LEU A 167 -3.07 -12.10 -18.46
N ASN A 168 -4.13 -12.69 -17.92
CA ASN A 168 -4.49 -14.08 -18.17
C ASN A 168 -4.61 -14.38 -19.67
N LYS A 169 -5.34 -13.52 -20.40
CA LYS A 169 -5.53 -13.66 -21.85
C LYS A 169 -4.20 -13.70 -22.61
N GLN A 170 -3.27 -12.82 -22.30
CA GLN A 170 -2.01 -12.75 -23.01
C GLN A 170 -1.04 -13.86 -22.60
N ALA A 171 -1.01 -14.21 -21.31
CA ALA A 171 -0.19 -15.32 -20.82
C ALA A 171 -0.61 -16.66 -21.43
N LEU A 172 -1.90 -16.91 -21.58
CA LEU A 172 -2.42 -18.12 -22.24
C LEU A 172 -2.00 -18.19 -23.73
N ARG A 173 -1.97 -17.07 -24.45
CA ARG A 173 -1.44 -17.04 -25.83
C ARG A 173 0.01 -17.50 -25.88
N ILE A 174 0.84 -16.98 -24.98
CA ILE A 174 2.25 -17.38 -24.87
C ILE A 174 2.37 -18.87 -24.55
N LEU A 175 1.64 -19.39 -23.56
CA LEU A 175 1.72 -20.81 -23.17
C LEU A 175 1.33 -21.74 -24.31
N ARG A 176 0.34 -21.37 -25.13
CA ARG A 176 -0.05 -22.14 -26.32
C ARG A 176 1.08 -22.21 -27.35
N LEU A 177 1.83 -21.13 -27.54
CA LEU A 177 3.00 -21.11 -28.43
C LEU A 177 4.11 -22.05 -27.95
N PHE A 178 4.21 -22.29 -26.65
CA PHE A 178 5.08 -23.33 -26.06
C PHE A 178 4.45 -24.75 -26.08
N GLY A 179 3.31 -24.93 -26.75
CA GLY A 179 2.62 -26.21 -26.85
C GLY A 179 1.82 -26.63 -25.61
N ASN A 180 1.56 -25.70 -24.68
CA ASN A 180 0.77 -25.96 -23.49
C ASN A 180 -0.70 -25.58 -23.69
N ASP A 181 -1.49 -26.51 -24.19
CA ASP A 181 -2.94 -26.35 -24.42
C ASP A 181 -3.79 -26.80 -23.21
N THR A 182 -3.18 -27.32 -22.16
CA THR A 182 -3.89 -27.89 -21.00
C THR A 182 -4.23 -26.83 -19.95
N VAL A 183 -3.43 -25.77 -19.86
CA VAL A 183 -3.65 -24.63 -18.93
C VAL A 183 -4.87 -23.83 -19.38
N LYS A 184 -5.83 -23.66 -18.47
CA LYS A 184 -7.06 -22.90 -18.73
C LYS A 184 -7.01 -21.48 -18.19
N CYS A 185 -6.19 -21.24 -17.16
CA CYS A 185 -6.10 -19.95 -16.51
C CYS A 185 -4.70 -19.69 -15.95
N VAL A 186 -4.23 -18.45 -16.12
CA VAL A 186 -3.04 -17.90 -15.45
C VAL A 186 -3.50 -16.82 -14.49
N ARG A 187 -3.08 -16.93 -13.24
CA ARG A 187 -3.46 -15.99 -12.18
C ARG A 187 -2.23 -15.33 -11.59
N THR A 188 -2.34 -14.05 -11.31
CA THR A 188 -1.36 -13.35 -10.49
C THR A 188 -1.58 -13.66 -9.01
N SER A 189 -0.51 -13.76 -8.27
CA SER A 189 -0.51 -13.96 -6.82
C SER A 189 0.29 -12.85 -6.14
N VAL A 190 -0.13 -12.47 -4.94
CA VAL A 190 0.51 -11.42 -4.16
C VAL A 190 0.56 -11.80 -2.68
N GLY A 191 1.70 -11.50 -2.04
CA GLY A 191 1.88 -11.51 -0.60
C GLY A 191 2.38 -10.14 -0.14
N PRO A 192 1.51 -9.24 0.33
CA PRO A 192 1.92 -7.92 0.79
C PRO A 192 2.42 -8.00 2.23
N GLU A 193 3.64 -7.53 2.49
CA GLU A 193 4.18 -7.33 3.83
C GLU A 193 3.70 -5.99 4.35
N GLN A 194 3.10 -5.94 5.55
CA GLN A 194 2.51 -4.73 6.12
C GLN A 194 3.34 -4.21 7.28
N GLU A 195 4.02 -3.10 7.06
CA GLU A 195 4.69 -2.35 8.12
C GLU A 195 3.72 -1.36 8.79
N TYR A 196 3.91 -1.12 10.09
CA TYR A 196 3.07 -0.22 10.88
C TYR A 196 3.77 0.22 12.18
N PHE A 197 3.28 1.32 12.78
CA PHE A 197 3.72 1.74 14.12
C PHE A 197 2.63 1.48 15.15
N LEU A 198 3.06 1.15 16.38
CA LEU A 198 2.18 1.07 17.55
C LEU A 198 2.59 2.13 18.58
N VAL A 199 1.66 3.00 18.92
CA VAL A 199 1.85 4.01 19.97
C VAL A 199 0.84 3.85 21.08
N ASP A 200 1.19 4.32 22.28
CA ASP A 200 0.26 4.31 23.41
C ASP A 200 -0.93 5.25 23.13
N LYS A 201 -2.15 4.75 23.39
CA LYS A 201 -3.38 5.49 23.10
C LYS A 201 -3.47 6.79 23.90
N GLU A 202 -3.02 6.81 25.16
CA GLU A 202 -3.08 8.04 25.98
C GLU A 202 -2.15 9.12 25.43
N MET A 203 -1.01 8.74 24.85
CA MET A 203 -0.08 9.66 24.20
C MET A 203 -0.64 10.14 22.86
N TYR A 204 -1.22 9.25 22.08
CA TYR A 204 -1.89 9.57 20.81
C TYR A 204 -3.04 10.57 21.01
N ASP A 205 -3.90 10.35 22.00
CA ASP A 205 -5.09 11.19 22.23
C ASP A 205 -4.72 12.64 22.59
N LYS A 206 -3.48 12.89 23.06
CA LYS A 206 -2.93 14.21 23.38
C LYS A 206 -2.31 14.92 22.17
N ARG A 207 -2.27 14.28 20.99
CA ARG A 207 -1.65 14.82 19.77
C ARG A 207 -2.69 15.06 18.69
N ARG A 208 -3.03 16.30 18.39
CA ARG A 208 -4.00 16.65 17.35
C ARG A 208 -3.52 16.24 15.96
N ASP A 209 -2.24 16.44 15.66
CA ASP A 209 -1.64 16.05 14.40
C ASP A 209 -1.81 14.54 14.12
N LEU A 210 -1.49 13.67 15.06
CA LEU A 210 -1.72 12.22 14.91
C LEU A 210 -3.20 11.88 14.68
N ARG A 211 -4.11 12.57 15.40
CA ARG A 211 -5.55 12.32 15.30
C ARG A 211 -6.17 12.77 13.98
N PHE A 212 -5.72 13.88 13.42
CA PHE A 212 -6.29 14.45 12.19
C PHE A 212 -5.56 13.99 10.93
N THR A 213 -4.24 13.73 11.01
CA THR A 213 -3.42 13.48 9.83
C THR A 213 -2.72 12.11 9.83
N GLY A 214 -2.72 11.39 10.95
CA GLY A 214 -2.02 10.10 11.09
C GLY A 214 -0.50 10.22 11.22
N ARG A 215 0.06 11.44 11.18
CA ARG A 215 1.49 11.69 11.36
C ARG A 215 1.76 12.85 12.30
N THR A 216 2.95 12.89 12.87
CA THR A 216 3.42 14.05 13.63
C THR A 216 3.82 15.19 12.69
N LEU A 217 3.23 16.36 12.90
CA LEU A 217 3.58 17.58 12.14
C LEU A 217 4.69 18.39 12.83
N PHE A 218 4.87 18.15 14.14
CA PHE A 218 5.93 18.70 14.97
C PHE A 218 6.60 17.58 15.77
N GLY A 219 7.85 17.78 16.14
CA GLY A 219 8.59 16.87 17.01
C GLY A 219 10.09 16.94 16.81
N ALA A 220 10.79 17.43 17.82
CA ALA A 220 12.23 17.42 17.87
C ALA A 220 12.77 15.98 17.98
N LYS A 221 13.98 15.76 17.44
CA LYS A 221 14.66 14.46 17.52
C LYS A 221 14.82 14.04 18.98
N ALA A 222 14.38 12.81 19.30
CA ALA A 222 14.63 12.23 20.60
C ALA A 222 16.12 11.97 20.86
N PRO A 223 16.57 11.96 22.12
CA PRO A 223 17.98 11.64 22.45
C PRO A 223 18.44 10.25 21.98
N LYS A 224 17.51 9.30 21.88
CA LYS A 224 17.70 7.99 21.27
C LYS A 224 16.67 7.81 20.15
N GLY A 225 17.13 7.37 18.97
CA GLY A 225 16.30 6.94 17.86
C GLY A 225 16.60 5.47 17.51
N GLN A 226 17.09 5.23 16.31
CA GLN A 226 17.44 3.89 15.79
C GLN A 226 18.96 3.67 15.66
N GLU A 227 19.78 4.54 16.27
CA GLU A 227 21.26 4.55 16.09
C GLU A 227 21.95 3.29 16.60
N MET A 228 21.30 2.52 17.47
CA MET A 228 21.88 1.30 18.06
C MET A 228 21.55 0.03 17.30
N ASP A 229 20.69 0.10 16.27
CA ASP A 229 20.19 -1.05 15.51
C ASP A 229 19.63 -2.18 16.41
N ASP A 230 19.07 -1.82 17.57
CA ASP A 230 18.69 -2.73 18.65
C ASP A 230 17.18 -3.07 18.66
N HIS A 231 16.42 -2.64 17.65
CA HIS A 231 14.98 -2.88 17.59
C HIS A 231 14.59 -3.97 16.60
N TYR A 232 15.19 -4.03 15.41
CA TYR A 232 14.75 -4.83 14.28
C TYR A 232 14.43 -6.31 14.63
N PHE A 233 15.35 -7.07 15.17
CA PHE A 233 15.10 -8.41 15.72
C PHE A 233 15.19 -8.45 17.23
N GLY A 234 14.90 -7.33 17.88
CA GLY A 234 14.82 -7.25 19.34
C GLY A 234 13.64 -8.04 19.91
N VAL A 235 13.64 -8.19 21.22
CA VAL A 235 12.53 -8.86 21.95
C VAL A 235 11.24 -8.07 21.76
N ILE A 236 10.17 -8.74 21.34
CA ILE A 236 8.84 -8.16 21.24
C ILE A 236 8.34 -7.86 22.66
N LYS A 237 7.96 -6.63 22.91
CA LYS A 237 7.48 -6.20 24.23
C LYS A 237 6.17 -6.91 24.61
N PRO A 238 5.92 -7.23 25.89
CA PRO A 238 4.75 -8.05 26.28
C PRO A 238 3.40 -7.52 25.80
N ARG A 239 3.17 -6.20 25.87
CA ARG A 239 1.92 -5.59 25.39
C ARG A 239 1.77 -5.68 23.87
N VAL A 240 2.86 -5.56 23.13
CA VAL A 240 2.90 -5.74 21.67
C VAL A 240 2.66 -7.20 21.31
N ALA A 241 3.28 -8.15 22.03
CA ALA A 241 3.06 -9.59 21.82
C ALA A 241 1.59 -9.98 22.03
N ALA A 242 0.94 -9.46 23.08
CA ALA A 242 -0.49 -9.70 23.31
C ALA A 242 -1.37 -9.13 22.19
N TYR A 243 -1.03 -7.95 21.66
CA TYR A 243 -1.69 -7.38 20.49
C TYR A 243 -1.51 -8.26 19.24
N MET A 244 -0.28 -8.70 18.94
CA MET A 244 0.04 -9.53 17.79
C MET A 244 -0.69 -10.89 17.87
N GLU A 245 -0.73 -11.51 19.06
CA GLU A 245 -1.46 -12.76 19.29
C GLU A 245 -2.97 -12.61 19.00
N GLU A 246 -3.61 -11.56 19.49
CA GLU A 246 -5.03 -11.31 19.21
C GLU A 246 -5.25 -10.97 17.74
N LEU A 247 -4.38 -10.17 17.13
CA LEU A 247 -4.43 -9.84 15.71
C LEU A 247 -4.38 -11.10 14.83
N ASN A 248 -3.42 -11.99 15.07
CA ASN A 248 -3.31 -13.25 14.36
C ASN A 248 -4.58 -14.09 14.50
N ASN A 249 -5.13 -14.23 15.71
CA ASN A 249 -6.35 -14.96 15.95
C ASN A 249 -7.55 -14.40 15.16
N GLU A 250 -7.72 -13.08 15.11
CA GLU A 250 -8.80 -12.46 14.36
C GLU A 250 -8.60 -12.63 12.83
N LEU A 251 -7.37 -12.48 12.33
CA LEU A 251 -7.05 -12.67 10.92
C LEU A 251 -7.24 -14.13 10.48
N TRP A 252 -6.81 -15.10 11.30
CA TRP A 252 -7.01 -16.52 10.98
C TRP A 252 -8.47 -16.93 10.92
N LYS A 253 -9.34 -16.39 11.79
CA LYS A 253 -10.80 -16.62 11.69
C LYS A 253 -11.37 -16.14 10.36
N LEU A 254 -10.79 -15.08 9.79
CA LEU A 254 -11.14 -14.50 8.49
C LEU A 254 -10.40 -15.15 7.31
N GLY A 255 -9.70 -16.26 7.53
CA GLY A 255 -8.99 -16.99 6.48
C GLY A 255 -7.74 -16.32 5.95
N ILE A 256 -7.26 -15.26 6.62
CA ILE A 256 -6.03 -14.56 6.25
C ILE A 256 -4.84 -15.31 6.82
N LEU A 257 -3.92 -15.69 5.94
CA LEU A 257 -2.74 -16.49 6.29
C LEU A 257 -1.61 -15.63 6.88
N ALA A 258 -1.90 -14.85 7.93
CA ALA A 258 -0.87 -14.13 8.70
C ALA A 258 0.15 -15.14 9.26
N LYS A 259 1.43 -14.93 8.96
CA LYS A 259 2.47 -15.94 9.27
C LYS A 259 3.66 -15.38 10.03
N THR A 260 4.18 -14.24 9.61
CA THR A 260 5.40 -13.66 10.17
C THR A 260 5.08 -12.33 10.82
N GLU A 261 5.63 -12.12 12.02
CA GLU A 261 5.57 -10.86 12.74
C GLU A 261 6.89 -10.61 13.45
N HIS A 262 7.37 -9.37 13.42
CA HIS A 262 8.59 -8.96 14.10
C HIS A 262 8.62 -7.44 14.28
N ASN A 263 9.62 -6.96 15.04
CA ASN A 263 9.93 -5.54 15.09
C ASN A 263 10.64 -5.09 13.82
N GLU A 264 10.37 -3.86 13.39
CA GLU A 264 11.09 -3.16 12.33
C GLU A 264 12.22 -2.27 12.86
N VAL A 265 12.94 -1.57 11.96
CA VAL A 265 14.14 -0.81 12.30
C VAL A 265 13.84 0.36 13.23
N ALA A 266 12.77 1.13 12.97
CA ALA A 266 12.41 2.26 13.81
C ALA A 266 11.81 1.79 15.16
N PRO A 267 12.09 2.50 16.27
CA PRO A 267 11.40 2.25 17.52
C PRO A 267 9.87 2.31 17.35
N ALA A 268 9.16 1.41 18.00
CA ALA A 268 7.71 1.24 17.91
C ALA A 268 7.16 0.80 16.54
N GLN A 269 8.04 0.42 15.61
CA GLN A 269 7.67 -0.09 14.29
C GLN A 269 7.68 -1.62 14.28
N HIS A 270 6.72 -2.20 13.54
CA HIS A 270 6.51 -3.65 13.43
C HIS A 270 6.07 -4.00 12.01
N GLU A 271 6.18 -5.29 11.66
CA GLU A 271 5.72 -5.84 10.39
C GLU A 271 4.87 -7.09 10.59
N LEU A 272 3.89 -7.27 9.70
CA LEU A 272 3.13 -8.50 9.52
C LEU A 272 3.22 -8.92 8.06
N ALA A 273 3.68 -10.17 7.82
CA ALA A 273 3.76 -10.75 6.49
C ALA A 273 2.83 -11.97 6.36
N PRO A 274 1.84 -11.96 5.43
CA PRO A 274 0.99 -13.10 5.15
C PRO A 274 1.64 -14.03 4.11
N ILE A 275 1.16 -15.26 4.04
CA ILE A 275 1.40 -16.12 2.88
C ILE A 275 0.61 -15.55 1.70
N TYR A 276 1.20 -15.58 0.51
CA TYR A 276 0.59 -15.10 -0.72
C TYR A 276 -0.69 -15.86 -1.10
N THR A 277 -1.59 -15.18 -1.80
CA THR A 277 -2.76 -15.75 -2.44
C THR A 277 -3.03 -15.04 -3.78
N THR A 278 -4.11 -15.39 -4.48
CA THR A 278 -4.48 -14.68 -5.72
C THR A 278 -4.65 -13.19 -5.48
N THR A 279 -4.24 -12.37 -6.42
CA THR A 279 -4.14 -10.91 -6.24
C THR A 279 -5.46 -10.28 -5.79
N ASN A 280 -6.61 -10.75 -6.31
CA ASN A 280 -7.92 -10.26 -5.88
C ASN A 280 -8.17 -10.52 -4.39
N ILE A 281 -8.00 -11.77 -3.95
CA ILE A 281 -8.17 -12.16 -2.54
C ILE A 281 -7.13 -11.46 -1.65
N ALA A 282 -5.86 -11.42 -2.07
CA ALA A 282 -4.80 -10.73 -1.32
C ALA A 282 -5.12 -9.27 -1.09
N THR A 283 -5.73 -8.60 -2.09
CA THR A 283 -6.10 -7.19 -1.99
C THR A 283 -7.24 -7.00 -0.98
N ASP A 284 -8.29 -7.82 -1.02
CA ASP A 284 -9.35 -7.79 -0.02
C ASP A 284 -8.81 -8.10 1.38
N HIS A 285 -7.95 -9.10 1.50
CA HIS A 285 -7.30 -9.47 2.76
C HIS A 285 -6.44 -8.34 3.33
N ASN A 286 -5.68 -7.62 2.50
CA ASN A 286 -4.86 -6.50 2.99
C ASN A 286 -5.71 -5.33 3.50
N GLN A 287 -6.81 -4.98 2.79
CA GLN A 287 -7.74 -3.96 3.27
C GLN A 287 -8.36 -4.35 4.62
N LEU A 288 -8.77 -5.61 4.75
CA LEU A 288 -9.33 -6.14 5.98
C LEU A 288 -8.28 -6.20 7.11
N THR A 289 -7.05 -6.59 6.79
CA THR A 289 -5.91 -6.60 7.73
C THR A 289 -5.68 -5.21 8.33
N MET A 290 -5.63 -4.16 7.50
CA MET A 290 -5.46 -2.78 7.97
C MET A 290 -6.56 -2.36 8.94
N GLU A 291 -7.80 -2.69 8.64
CA GLU A 291 -8.95 -2.39 9.53
C GLU A 291 -8.85 -3.15 10.86
N ILE A 292 -8.54 -4.45 10.81
CA ILE A 292 -8.44 -5.29 12.03
C ILE A 292 -7.24 -4.87 12.90
N MET A 293 -6.10 -4.51 12.30
CA MET A 293 -4.95 -3.96 13.03
C MET A 293 -5.34 -2.78 13.91
N GLN A 294 -6.09 -1.81 13.36
CA GLN A 294 -6.55 -0.64 14.11
C GLN A 294 -7.54 -1.01 15.21
N LYS A 295 -8.49 -1.91 14.91
CA LYS A 295 -9.50 -2.37 15.89
C LYS A 295 -8.89 -3.14 17.06
N VAL A 296 -7.95 -4.04 16.77
CA VAL A 296 -7.27 -4.82 17.83
C VAL A 296 -6.36 -3.93 18.65
N ALA A 297 -5.61 -3.01 18.03
CA ALA A 297 -4.77 -2.06 18.78
C ALA A 297 -5.57 -1.29 19.83
N ALA A 298 -6.77 -0.82 19.49
CA ALA A 298 -7.63 -0.09 20.40
C ALA A 298 -8.02 -0.92 21.65
N LYS A 299 -8.21 -2.23 21.52
CA LYS A 299 -8.50 -3.14 22.67
C LYS A 299 -7.33 -3.27 23.62
N HIS A 300 -6.10 -3.13 23.12
CA HIS A 300 -4.86 -3.18 23.92
C HIS A 300 -4.41 -1.80 24.42
N GLY A 301 -5.26 -0.76 24.29
CA GLY A 301 -4.90 0.61 24.65
C GLY A 301 -3.75 1.17 23.78
N LEU A 302 -3.62 0.65 22.56
CA LEU A 302 -2.67 1.07 21.53
C LEU A 302 -3.40 1.74 20.37
N VAL A 303 -2.64 2.45 19.55
CA VAL A 303 -3.10 2.93 18.24
C VAL A 303 -2.13 2.43 17.18
N CYS A 304 -2.66 1.78 16.16
CA CYS A 304 -1.91 1.35 14.99
C CYS A 304 -1.89 2.49 13.95
N LEU A 305 -0.69 3.01 13.69
CA LEU A 305 -0.47 4.04 12.68
C LEU A 305 -0.06 3.36 11.37
N LEU A 306 -0.88 3.55 10.34
CA LEU A 306 -0.65 3.04 8.99
C LEU A 306 -0.14 4.13 8.03
N HIS A 307 0.27 5.28 8.55
CA HIS A 307 0.87 6.35 7.75
C HIS A 307 2.29 5.97 7.33
N GLU A 308 2.71 6.40 6.14
CA GLU A 308 4.01 6.10 5.54
C GLU A 308 5.19 6.71 6.32
N LYS A 309 4.98 7.88 6.92
CA LYS A 309 6.02 8.62 7.66
C LYS A 309 5.42 9.27 8.92
N PRO A 310 5.04 8.49 9.94
CA PRO A 310 4.45 9.05 11.16
C PRO A 310 5.41 9.91 11.96
N PHE A 311 6.71 9.65 11.86
CA PHE A 311 7.77 10.33 12.58
C PHE A 311 8.91 10.72 11.64
N ALA A 312 9.34 11.97 11.69
CA ALA A 312 10.52 12.43 10.96
C ALA A 312 11.80 11.88 11.58
N GLY A 313 12.84 11.69 10.75
CA GLY A 313 14.17 11.29 11.21
C GLY A 313 14.35 9.82 11.58
N VAL A 314 13.30 8.98 11.45
CA VAL A 314 13.38 7.52 11.58
C VAL A 314 12.76 6.85 10.35
N ASN A 315 12.93 5.54 10.18
CA ASN A 315 12.35 4.81 9.05
C ASN A 315 10.83 5.03 8.96
N GLY A 316 10.34 5.08 7.73
CA GLY A 316 8.90 5.07 7.43
C GLY A 316 8.38 3.66 7.23
N SER A 317 7.07 3.52 7.06
CA SER A 317 6.37 2.25 6.84
C SER A 317 5.86 2.11 5.42
N GLY A 318 6.10 0.96 4.83
CA GLY A 318 5.64 0.60 3.49
C GLY A 318 4.92 -0.73 3.44
N LYS A 319 4.76 -1.22 2.21
CA LYS A 319 4.35 -2.59 1.90
C LYS A 319 5.25 -3.14 0.83
N HIS A 320 5.83 -4.31 1.06
CA HIS A 320 6.53 -5.02 0.01
C HIS A 320 5.52 -5.90 -0.73
N ASN A 321 5.22 -5.55 -1.97
CA ASN A 321 4.24 -6.26 -2.79
C ASN A 321 4.92 -7.39 -3.55
N ASN A 322 4.95 -8.58 -2.96
CA ASN A 322 5.54 -9.78 -3.55
C ASN A 322 4.60 -10.35 -4.62
N TRP A 323 4.90 -10.10 -5.88
CA TRP A 323 4.06 -10.42 -7.03
C TRP A 323 4.65 -11.55 -7.89
N SER A 324 3.81 -12.49 -8.33
CA SER A 324 4.18 -13.57 -9.23
C SER A 324 3.01 -14.01 -10.11
N LEU A 325 3.28 -14.93 -11.04
CA LEU A 325 2.32 -15.53 -11.98
C LEU A 325 2.34 -17.05 -11.84
N ALA A 326 1.17 -17.68 -11.81
CA ALA A 326 1.06 -19.11 -11.82
C ALA A 326 -0.11 -19.62 -12.69
N THR A 327 0.04 -20.81 -13.25
CA THR A 327 -1.03 -21.52 -13.93
C THR A 327 -2.04 -22.08 -12.94
N ASP A 328 -3.21 -22.50 -13.42
CA ASP A 328 -4.23 -23.21 -12.64
C ASP A 328 -3.75 -24.57 -12.10
N SER A 329 -2.71 -25.15 -12.69
CA SER A 329 -2.02 -26.34 -12.18
C SER A 329 -0.95 -26.04 -11.11
N GLY A 330 -0.72 -24.76 -10.77
CA GLY A 330 0.24 -24.34 -9.74
C GLY A 330 1.68 -24.16 -10.24
N VAL A 331 1.94 -24.21 -11.54
CA VAL A 331 3.26 -23.94 -12.11
C VAL A 331 3.53 -22.44 -12.09
N ASN A 332 4.58 -22.01 -11.38
CA ASN A 332 5.02 -20.62 -11.33
C ASN A 332 5.82 -20.29 -12.60
N LEU A 333 5.35 -19.28 -13.37
CA LEU A 333 5.94 -18.87 -14.64
C LEU A 333 7.21 -18.01 -14.48
N LEU A 334 7.46 -17.50 -13.27
CA LEU A 334 8.69 -16.79 -12.89
C LEU A 334 9.68 -17.69 -12.13
N SER A 335 9.49 -19.01 -12.14
CA SER A 335 10.48 -19.93 -11.59
C SER A 335 11.58 -20.21 -12.60
N PRO A 336 12.86 -19.85 -12.31
CA PRO A 336 13.97 -20.07 -13.24
C PRO A 336 14.31 -21.54 -13.46
N GLY A 337 13.92 -22.41 -12.53
CA GLY A 337 14.33 -23.83 -12.54
C GLY A 337 15.80 -24.02 -12.14
N GLU A 338 16.35 -25.19 -12.46
CA GLU A 338 17.74 -25.50 -12.14
C GLU A 338 18.74 -24.90 -13.16
N THR A 339 18.29 -24.67 -14.39
CA THR A 339 19.08 -24.10 -15.49
C THR A 339 18.36 -22.89 -16.11
N PRO A 340 18.44 -21.71 -15.49
CA PRO A 340 17.75 -20.51 -15.98
C PRO A 340 18.06 -20.16 -17.42
N TYR A 341 19.30 -20.34 -17.87
CA TYR A 341 19.75 -20.05 -19.23
C TYR A 341 19.04 -20.89 -20.30
N GLU A 342 18.67 -22.12 -19.98
CA GLU A 342 17.98 -23.05 -20.90
C GLU A 342 16.45 -22.94 -20.81
N ASN A 343 15.91 -22.26 -19.81
CA ASN A 343 14.48 -22.12 -19.59
C ASN A 343 13.88 -20.96 -20.40
N ALA A 344 13.68 -21.18 -21.69
CA ALA A 344 13.20 -20.16 -22.64
C ALA A 344 11.84 -19.58 -22.25
N GLN A 345 10.92 -20.38 -21.67
CA GLN A 345 9.63 -19.89 -21.19
C GLN A 345 9.80 -18.92 -20.03
N PHE A 346 10.61 -19.28 -19.02
CA PHE A 346 10.93 -18.38 -17.92
C PHE A 346 11.57 -17.08 -18.42
N LEU A 347 12.58 -17.19 -19.31
CA LEU A 347 13.26 -16.02 -19.87
C LEU A 347 12.31 -15.09 -20.62
N LEU A 348 11.32 -15.64 -21.34
CA LEU A 348 10.30 -14.82 -22.00
C LEU A 348 9.47 -14.03 -20.99
N PHE A 349 8.96 -14.71 -19.93
CA PHE A 349 8.18 -14.03 -18.89
C PHE A 349 9.02 -13.01 -18.11
N LEU A 350 10.27 -13.33 -17.79
CA LEU A 350 11.22 -12.39 -17.16
C LEU A 350 11.43 -11.16 -18.05
N CYS A 351 11.71 -11.34 -19.33
CA CYS A 351 11.87 -10.27 -20.29
C CYS A 351 10.60 -9.41 -20.45
N ALA A 352 9.41 -10.05 -20.39
CA ALA A 352 8.14 -9.32 -20.44
C ALA A 352 7.96 -8.38 -19.23
N VAL A 353 8.37 -8.84 -18.03
CA VAL A 353 8.35 -7.99 -16.82
C VAL A 353 9.38 -6.87 -16.92
N ILE A 354 10.62 -7.16 -17.35
CA ILE A 354 11.68 -6.13 -17.52
C ILE A 354 11.20 -5.04 -18.48
N LYS A 355 10.69 -5.44 -19.65
CA LYS A 355 10.12 -4.51 -20.64
C LYS A 355 8.95 -3.70 -20.09
N ALA A 356 8.03 -4.35 -19.37
CA ALA A 356 6.86 -3.70 -18.78
C ALA A 356 7.25 -2.62 -17.77
N VAL A 357 8.21 -2.92 -16.91
CA VAL A 357 8.69 -1.98 -15.88
C VAL A 357 9.44 -0.81 -16.50
N ASP A 358 10.23 -1.05 -17.55
CA ASP A 358 10.97 0.00 -18.24
C ASP A 358 10.05 0.93 -19.04
N ASP A 359 9.15 0.37 -19.86
CA ASP A 359 8.23 1.16 -20.69
C ASP A 359 7.21 1.97 -19.87
N TYR A 360 6.81 1.46 -18.68
CA TYR A 360 5.75 2.00 -17.84
C TYR A 360 6.20 2.31 -16.40
N GLN A 361 7.47 2.69 -16.20
CA GLN A 361 7.99 3.12 -14.91
C GLN A 361 7.21 4.28 -14.30
N ASP A 362 6.66 5.16 -15.14
CA ASP A 362 5.76 6.24 -14.75
C ASP A 362 4.47 5.71 -14.10
N LEU A 363 3.80 4.72 -14.71
CA LEU A 363 2.59 4.12 -14.15
C LEU A 363 2.86 3.39 -12.82
N LEU A 364 4.03 2.75 -12.68
CA LEU A 364 4.40 2.14 -11.40
C LEU A 364 4.61 3.21 -10.32
N ARG A 365 5.27 4.34 -10.63
CA ARG A 365 5.40 5.46 -9.69
C ARG A 365 4.04 6.09 -9.35
N ILE A 366 3.18 6.30 -10.33
CA ILE A 366 1.82 6.81 -10.18
C ILE A 366 1.00 5.90 -9.24
N SER A 367 1.16 4.59 -9.36
CA SER A 367 0.39 3.62 -8.59
C SER A 367 0.59 3.70 -7.06
N VAL A 368 1.66 4.36 -6.63
CA VAL A 368 2.05 4.53 -5.23
C VAL A 368 2.09 6.01 -4.79
N ALA A 369 1.56 6.91 -5.62
CA ALA A 369 1.59 8.34 -5.40
C ALA A 369 0.53 8.76 -4.37
N THR A 370 0.99 9.24 -3.22
CA THR A 370 0.19 9.87 -2.17
C THR A 370 1.03 10.88 -1.41
N ALA A 371 0.40 11.87 -0.78
CA ALA A 371 1.10 12.84 0.06
C ALA A 371 1.96 12.16 1.15
N GLY A 372 1.43 11.13 1.81
CA GLY A 372 2.16 10.36 2.82
C GLY A 372 3.39 9.66 2.26
N ASN A 373 3.27 9.02 1.10
CA ASN A 373 4.37 8.26 0.50
C ASN A 373 5.45 9.17 -0.13
N ASP A 374 5.10 10.39 -0.53
CA ASP A 374 6.08 11.40 -0.97
C ASP A 374 7.05 11.78 0.16
N HIS A 375 6.62 11.73 1.43
CA HIS A 375 7.50 11.91 2.59
C HIS A 375 8.40 10.71 2.89
N ARG A 376 8.03 9.52 2.43
CA ARG A 376 8.78 8.27 2.68
C ARG A 376 9.81 7.97 1.60
N LEU A 377 9.45 8.04 0.31
CA LEU A 377 10.30 7.64 -0.80
C LEU A 377 11.61 8.47 -0.84
N GLY A 378 12.74 7.75 -0.92
CA GLY A 378 14.07 8.35 -0.92
C GLY A 378 14.54 8.88 0.43
N ALA A 379 13.85 8.57 1.53
CA ALA A 379 14.22 8.97 2.89
C ALA A 379 14.37 7.75 3.81
N ASN A 380 15.37 7.76 4.70
CA ASN A 380 15.53 6.79 5.78
C ASN A 380 15.29 5.32 5.33
N GLU A 381 16.16 4.81 4.46
CA GLU A 381 16.13 3.43 3.94
C GLU A 381 14.91 3.06 3.06
N ALA A 382 14.10 4.01 2.64
CA ALA A 382 13.06 3.77 1.65
C ALA A 382 13.62 3.85 0.21
N PRO A 383 13.10 3.06 -0.75
CA PRO A 383 13.59 3.10 -2.12
C PRO A 383 13.41 4.50 -2.73
N PRO A 384 14.31 4.91 -3.65
CA PRO A 384 14.17 6.18 -4.35
C PRO A 384 12.94 6.20 -5.27
N ALA A 385 12.55 7.39 -5.74
CA ALA A 385 11.45 7.55 -6.68
C ALA A 385 11.77 7.02 -8.09
N VAL A 386 13.04 6.81 -8.41
CA VAL A 386 13.50 6.17 -9.66
C VAL A 386 13.22 4.68 -9.60
N VAL A 387 12.44 4.18 -10.55
CA VAL A 387 12.18 2.74 -10.66
C VAL A 387 13.37 2.06 -11.34
N SER A 388 13.95 1.05 -10.69
CA SER A 388 14.98 0.17 -11.26
C SER A 388 14.73 -1.27 -10.83
N ILE A 389 15.28 -2.23 -11.59
CA ILE A 389 15.11 -3.66 -11.34
C ILE A 389 16.40 -4.27 -10.81
N PHE A 390 16.34 -4.95 -9.68
CA PHE A 390 17.39 -5.83 -9.20
C PHE A 390 17.10 -7.28 -9.63
N LEU A 391 18.07 -7.94 -10.25
CA LEU A 391 17.96 -9.34 -10.67
C LEU A 391 18.91 -10.29 -9.92
N GLY A 392 19.95 -9.76 -9.30
CA GLY A 392 21.02 -10.52 -8.71
C GLY A 392 22.08 -10.99 -9.74
N ASP A 393 23.22 -11.48 -9.22
CA ASP A 393 24.40 -11.75 -10.04
C ASP A 393 24.17 -12.87 -11.05
N GLU A 394 23.46 -13.94 -10.67
CA GLU A 394 23.25 -15.11 -11.54
C GLU A 394 22.39 -14.75 -12.76
N LEU A 395 21.22 -14.14 -12.55
CA LEU A 395 20.36 -13.75 -13.68
C LEU A 395 20.98 -12.65 -14.53
N ASN A 396 21.72 -11.72 -13.92
CA ASN A 396 22.44 -10.73 -14.69
C ASN A 396 23.46 -11.37 -15.62
N ALA A 397 24.25 -12.33 -15.13
CA ALA A 397 25.21 -13.07 -15.94
C ALA A 397 24.52 -13.93 -17.04
N VAL A 398 23.34 -14.51 -16.76
CA VAL A 398 22.54 -15.20 -17.78
C VAL A 398 22.11 -14.24 -18.88
N LEU A 399 21.57 -13.08 -18.53
CA LEU A 399 21.14 -12.08 -19.52
C LEU A 399 22.30 -11.53 -20.34
N GLU A 400 23.46 -11.27 -19.73
CA GLU A 400 24.68 -10.84 -20.43
C GLU A 400 25.20 -11.91 -21.42
N ALA A 401 25.16 -13.18 -21.01
CA ALA A 401 25.53 -14.30 -21.90
C ALA A 401 24.61 -14.39 -23.11
N ILE A 402 23.29 -14.22 -22.92
CA ILE A 402 22.29 -14.22 -24.02
C ILE A 402 22.49 -12.99 -24.94
N GLU A 403 22.72 -11.79 -24.37
CA GLU A 403 22.95 -10.57 -25.13
C GLU A 403 24.16 -10.73 -26.06
N ASN A 404 25.28 -11.27 -25.52
CA ASN A 404 26.55 -11.37 -26.21
C ASN A 404 26.73 -12.67 -27.02
N ASP A 405 25.74 -13.55 -27.01
CA ASP A 405 25.81 -14.86 -27.67
C ASP A 405 26.98 -15.72 -27.19
N THR A 406 27.23 -15.73 -25.87
CA THR A 406 28.33 -16.44 -25.22
C THR A 406 27.80 -17.61 -24.37
N PRO A 407 28.56 -18.71 -24.26
CA PRO A 407 28.16 -19.82 -23.39
C PRO A 407 28.05 -19.37 -21.92
N TYR A 408 27.00 -19.80 -21.25
CA TYR A 408 26.87 -19.65 -19.81
C TYR A 408 27.28 -20.94 -19.10
N ASN A 409 28.29 -20.88 -18.24
CA ASN A 409 28.87 -22.07 -17.60
C ASN A 409 28.27 -22.37 -16.20
N GLY A 410 27.22 -21.65 -15.80
CA GLY A 410 26.58 -21.79 -14.47
C GLY A 410 27.34 -21.05 -13.36
N ALA A 411 26.63 -20.68 -12.30
CA ALA A 411 27.25 -20.17 -11.08
C ALA A 411 27.65 -21.35 -10.19
N GLU A 412 28.90 -21.38 -9.67
CA GLU A 412 29.31 -22.38 -8.68
C GLU A 412 28.48 -22.20 -7.39
N LYS A 413 27.70 -23.22 -7.02
CA LYS A 413 27.02 -23.25 -5.73
C LYS A 413 28.04 -23.34 -4.59
N THR A 414 28.34 -22.22 -3.97
CA THR A 414 29.29 -22.16 -2.86
C THR A 414 28.64 -22.66 -1.57
N GLN A 415 29.24 -23.67 -0.94
CA GLN A 415 28.79 -24.16 0.35
C GLN A 415 29.24 -23.21 1.48
N MET A 416 28.31 -22.73 2.27
CA MET A 416 28.60 -21.94 3.47
C MET A 416 29.15 -22.82 4.58
N LYS A 417 30.35 -22.45 5.07
CA LYS A 417 31.02 -23.09 6.21
C LYS A 417 31.19 -22.04 7.31
N LEU A 418 30.43 -22.19 8.38
CA LEU A 418 30.46 -21.26 9.51
C LEU A 418 31.64 -21.48 10.46
N GLY A 419 32.53 -22.47 10.17
CA GLY A 419 33.76 -22.73 10.96
C GLY A 419 33.49 -23.45 12.28
N VAL A 420 32.29 -23.95 12.52
CA VAL A 420 31.91 -24.69 13.73
C VAL A 420 31.29 -26.02 13.28
N ASP A 421 31.85 -27.15 13.78
CA ASP A 421 31.50 -28.50 13.28
C ASP A 421 30.06 -28.92 13.59
N VAL A 422 29.47 -28.38 14.67
CA VAL A 422 28.09 -28.69 15.07
C VAL A 422 27.02 -27.93 14.27
N LEU A 423 27.40 -26.93 13.52
CA LEU A 423 26.49 -26.15 12.70
C LEU A 423 26.25 -26.82 11.34
N PRO A 424 25.01 -26.88 10.85
CA PRO A 424 24.72 -27.48 9.57
C PRO A 424 25.40 -26.72 8.42
N LYS A 425 25.89 -27.45 7.45
CA LYS A 425 26.39 -26.88 6.19
C LYS A 425 25.21 -26.72 5.24
N PHE A 426 25.11 -25.57 4.59
CA PHE A 426 24.09 -25.28 3.60
C PHE A 426 24.69 -24.53 2.40
N ASN A 427 24.02 -24.62 1.26
CA ASN A 427 24.45 -23.87 0.09
C ASN A 427 24.06 -22.41 0.24
N ARG A 428 24.95 -21.51 -0.15
CA ARG A 428 24.65 -20.08 -0.29
C ARG A 428 23.63 -19.91 -1.43
N ASP A 429 22.60 -19.10 -1.21
CA ASP A 429 21.73 -18.67 -2.29
C ASP A 429 22.53 -17.84 -3.30
N THR A 430 22.24 -18.02 -4.59
CA THR A 430 22.91 -17.30 -5.67
C THR A 430 22.42 -15.87 -5.84
N THR A 431 21.28 -15.55 -5.21
CA THR A 431 20.69 -14.20 -5.18
C THR A 431 20.63 -13.68 -3.75
N ASP A 432 21.24 -12.51 -3.50
CA ASP A 432 21.01 -11.74 -2.29
C ASP A 432 19.81 -10.81 -2.50
N ARG A 433 19.11 -10.41 -1.41
CA ARG A 433 18.07 -9.40 -1.46
C ARG A 433 18.70 -8.02 -1.47
N ASN A 434 18.55 -7.25 -2.55
CA ASN A 434 18.94 -5.86 -2.54
C ASN A 434 17.79 -5.03 -1.91
N ARG A 435 17.94 -4.73 -0.63
CA ARG A 435 16.95 -3.95 0.15
C ARG A 435 16.78 -2.51 -0.34
N THR A 436 17.70 -2.00 -1.18
CA THR A 436 17.65 -0.64 -1.70
C THR A 436 16.93 -0.52 -3.04
N SER A 437 16.68 -1.65 -3.71
CA SER A 437 16.00 -1.66 -5.00
C SER A 437 14.49 -1.47 -4.85
N PRO A 438 13.87 -0.61 -5.65
CA PRO A 438 12.40 -0.44 -5.65
C PRO A 438 11.64 -1.62 -6.24
N PHE A 439 12.28 -2.41 -7.11
CA PHE A 439 11.69 -3.58 -7.76
C PHE A 439 12.73 -4.70 -7.89
N ALA A 440 12.61 -5.75 -7.08
CA ALA A 440 13.62 -6.78 -6.95
C ALA A 440 13.09 -8.18 -7.28
N PHE A 441 13.85 -8.95 -8.07
CA PHE A 441 13.59 -10.38 -8.27
C PHE A 441 14.13 -11.19 -7.08
N THR A 442 13.26 -11.99 -6.47
CA THR A 442 13.58 -12.77 -5.26
C THR A 442 13.31 -14.26 -5.45
N GLY A 443 13.92 -14.84 -6.48
CA GLY A 443 13.95 -16.28 -6.78
C GLY A 443 12.82 -16.78 -7.67
N ASN A 444 11.56 -16.43 -7.45
CA ASN A 444 10.43 -16.83 -8.29
C ASN A 444 9.29 -15.80 -8.28
N LYS A 445 9.59 -14.58 -7.87
CA LYS A 445 8.66 -13.46 -7.75
C LYS A 445 9.41 -12.15 -7.82
N PHE A 446 8.68 -11.08 -8.08
CA PHE A 446 9.17 -9.72 -7.94
C PHE A 446 8.59 -9.06 -6.69
N GLU A 447 9.41 -8.32 -5.99
CA GLU A 447 9.06 -7.54 -4.81
C GLU A 447 9.06 -6.07 -5.17
N PHE A 448 7.87 -5.45 -5.23
CA PHE A 448 7.70 -4.02 -5.46
C PHE A 448 7.59 -3.30 -4.12
N ARG A 449 8.62 -2.52 -3.76
CA ARG A 449 8.84 -1.95 -2.42
C ARG A 449 8.39 -0.51 -2.25
N MET A 450 7.87 0.12 -3.29
CA MET A 450 7.53 1.54 -3.25
C MET A 450 6.16 1.83 -2.62
N LEU A 451 5.32 0.83 -2.36
CA LEU A 451 3.99 1.04 -1.78
C LEU A 451 4.10 1.57 -0.34
N GLY A 452 3.29 2.58 -0.05
CA GLY A 452 3.14 3.10 1.31
C GLY A 452 2.28 2.21 2.20
N SER A 453 2.45 2.32 3.51
CA SER A 453 1.73 1.51 4.52
C SER A 453 0.21 1.67 4.43
N SER A 454 -0.30 2.88 4.16
CA SER A 454 -1.74 3.14 4.03
C SER A 454 -2.31 2.78 2.66
N ASN A 455 -1.46 2.55 1.64
CA ASN A 455 -1.90 2.33 0.27
C ASN A 455 -2.68 1.03 0.12
N SER A 456 -3.71 1.03 -0.73
CA SER A 456 -4.25 -0.22 -1.27
C SER A 456 -3.26 -0.82 -2.26
N ILE A 457 -3.01 -2.12 -2.16
CA ILE A 457 -2.16 -2.82 -3.13
C ILE A 457 -2.83 -2.94 -4.52
N ALA A 458 -4.13 -2.65 -4.63
CA ALA A 458 -4.85 -2.72 -5.90
C ALA A 458 -4.19 -1.85 -6.98
N CYS A 459 -3.86 -0.59 -6.67
CA CYS A 459 -3.32 0.34 -7.67
C CYS A 459 -2.01 -0.17 -8.28
N ALA A 460 -1.07 -0.62 -7.45
CA ALA A 460 0.20 -1.18 -7.92
C ALA A 460 0.00 -2.42 -8.80
N ASN A 461 -0.89 -3.31 -8.39
CA ASN A 461 -1.16 -4.54 -9.13
C ASN A 461 -1.94 -4.28 -10.43
N ILE A 462 -2.85 -3.29 -10.47
CA ILE A 462 -3.51 -2.86 -11.71
C ILE A 462 -2.47 -2.44 -12.76
N MET A 463 -1.57 -1.53 -12.39
CA MET A 463 -0.59 -1.00 -13.32
C MET A 463 0.44 -2.06 -13.74
N LEU A 464 0.95 -2.84 -12.80
CA LEU A 464 1.90 -3.92 -13.10
C LEU A 464 1.28 -5.00 -14.01
N ASN A 465 0.09 -5.49 -13.67
CA ASN A 465 -0.60 -6.49 -14.48
C ASN A 465 -0.87 -5.97 -15.91
N SER A 466 -1.30 -4.72 -16.06
CA SER A 466 -1.61 -4.11 -17.34
C SER A 466 -0.35 -3.94 -18.21
N ALA A 467 0.74 -3.45 -17.62
CA ALA A 467 2.01 -3.29 -18.31
C ALA A 467 2.60 -4.63 -18.77
N VAL A 468 2.54 -5.67 -17.92
CA VAL A 468 2.99 -7.02 -18.27
C VAL A 468 2.07 -7.64 -19.33
N ALA A 469 0.75 -7.44 -19.26
CA ALA A 469 -0.18 -7.88 -20.29
C ALA A 469 0.14 -7.26 -21.65
N GLU A 470 0.48 -5.96 -21.70
CA GLU A 470 0.87 -5.31 -22.96
C GLU A 470 2.17 -5.87 -23.52
N SER A 471 3.18 -6.11 -22.67
CA SER A 471 4.43 -6.73 -23.11
C SER A 471 4.21 -8.15 -23.65
N LEU A 472 3.42 -8.97 -22.97
CA LEU A 472 3.07 -10.32 -23.43
C LEU A 472 2.26 -10.30 -24.72
N LYS A 473 1.34 -9.31 -24.89
CA LYS A 473 0.60 -9.11 -26.13
C LYS A 473 1.54 -8.84 -27.30
N ILE A 474 2.48 -7.90 -27.14
CA ILE A 474 3.46 -7.56 -28.16
C ILE A 474 4.28 -8.81 -28.54
N TYR A 475 4.68 -9.61 -27.55
CA TYR A 475 5.41 -10.84 -27.80
C TYR A 475 4.57 -11.89 -28.52
N ALA A 476 3.34 -12.13 -28.05
CA ALA A 476 2.42 -13.06 -28.70
C ALA A 476 2.15 -12.67 -30.16
N ASP A 477 1.83 -11.41 -30.44
CA ASP A 477 1.57 -10.90 -31.80
C ASP A 477 2.75 -11.15 -32.75
N ARG A 478 3.99 -11.01 -32.26
CA ARG A 478 5.22 -11.25 -33.04
C ARG A 478 5.51 -12.73 -33.25
N LEU A 479 5.35 -13.54 -32.21
CA LEU A 479 5.65 -14.97 -32.26
C LEU A 479 4.60 -15.76 -33.03
N GLU A 480 3.32 -15.37 -32.96
CA GLU A 480 2.24 -15.96 -33.76
C GLU A 480 2.40 -15.68 -35.26
N ALA A 481 3.03 -14.56 -35.63
CA ALA A 481 3.30 -14.19 -37.01
C ALA A 481 4.63 -14.74 -37.56
N ALA A 482 5.43 -15.44 -36.76
CA ALA A 482 6.74 -15.91 -37.17
C ALA A 482 6.67 -17.29 -37.87
N ASP A 483 7.42 -17.46 -38.95
CA ASP A 483 7.55 -18.75 -39.66
C ASP A 483 8.38 -19.76 -38.86
N ASP A 484 9.34 -19.28 -38.03
CA ASP A 484 10.20 -20.08 -37.17
C ASP A 484 10.13 -19.54 -35.74
N PHE A 485 9.38 -20.24 -34.90
CA PHE A 485 9.13 -19.84 -33.50
C PHE A 485 10.42 -19.78 -32.67
N GLU A 486 11.32 -20.77 -32.78
CA GLU A 486 12.53 -20.83 -31.95
C GLU A 486 13.49 -19.68 -32.26
N THR A 487 13.75 -19.43 -33.53
CA THR A 487 14.59 -18.30 -33.97
C THR A 487 13.96 -16.96 -33.58
N ALA A 488 12.65 -16.81 -33.77
CA ALA A 488 11.92 -15.59 -33.40
C ALA A 488 11.96 -15.32 -31.88
N LEU A 489 11.80 -16.37 -31.08
CA LEU A 489 11.87 -16.30 -29.62
C LEU A 489 13.24 -15.89 -29.13
N GLN A 490 14.32 -16.52 -29.61
CA GLN A 490 15.69 -16.18 -29.23
C GLN A 490 16.04 -14.74 -29.60
N ASN A 491 15.68 -14.31 -30.82
CA ASN A 491 15.92 -12.94 -31.28
C ASN A 491 15.12 -11.93 -30.44
N MET A 492 13.89 -12.26 -30.05
CA MET A 492 13.03 -11.40 -29.24
C MET A 492 13.59 -11.23 -27.82
N ILE A 493 14.00 -12.32 -27.17
CA ILE A 493 14.63 -12.27 -25.85
C ILE A 493 15.89 -11.41 -25.88
N ARG A 494 16.81 -11.70 -26.84
CA ARG A 494 18.06 -10.93 -27.02
C ARG A 494 17.80 -9.46 -27.26
N LYS A 495 16.84 -9.14 -28.14
CA LYS A 495 16.46 -7.75 -28.44
C LYS A 495 15.89 -7.06 -27.19
N THR A 496 15.02 -7.71 -26.45
CA THR A 496 14.43 -7.14 -25.22
C THR A 496 15.50 -6.81 -24.19
N ILE A 497 16.43 -7.74 -23.95
CA ILE A 497 17.55 -7.51 -23.01
C ILE A 497 18.33 -6.27 -23.43
N LYS A 498 18.71 -6.18 -24.71
CA LYS A 498 19.49 -5.06 -25.24
C LYS A 498 18.75 -3.72 -25.13
N ASP A 499 17.46 -3.70 -25.45
CA ASP A 499 16.68 -2.47 -25.48
C ASP A 499 16.30 -1.96 -24.08
N HIS A 500 16.17 -2.85 -23.08
CA HIS A 500 15.64 -2.54 -21.75
C HIS A 500 16.63 -2.75 -20.60
N LYS A 501 17.92 -3.03 -20.86
CA LYS A 501 18.92 -3.23 -19.82
C LYS A 501 19.22 -1.98 -18.96
N SER A 502 18.85 -0.80 -19.45
CA SER A 502 19.02 0.46 -18.71
C SER A 502 18.29 0.49 -17.37
N ILE A 503 17.17 -0.24 -17.26
CA ILE A 503 16.38 -0.33 -16.02
C ILE A 503 17.00 -1.27 -14.98
N ILE A 504 17.91 -2.18 -15.39
CA ILE A 504 18.53 -3.18 -14.50
C ILE A 504 19.68 -2.53 -13.72
N PHE A 505 19.58 -2.60 -12.39
CA PHE A 505 20.61 -2.09 -11.49
C PHE A 505 20.77 -2.99 -10.26
N ASN A 506 21.96 -3.55 -10.10
CA ASN A 506 22.28 -4.46 -8.99
C ASN A 506 23.10 -3.80 -7.87
N GLY A 507 23.31 -2.48 -7.94
CA GLY A 507 24.05 -1.70 -6.95
C GLY A 507 23.23 -1.14 -5.81
N ASN A 508 23.79 -0.20 -5.06
CA ASN A 508 23.14 0.50 -3.96
C ASN A 508 22.22 1.62 -4.48
N GLY A 509 20.90 1.43 -4.40
CA GLY A 509 19.90 2.39 -4.85
C GLY A 509 19.80 3.67 -4.00
N TYR A 510 20.45 3.71 -2.82
CA TYR A 510 20.46 4.90 -1.95
C TYR A 510 21.56 5.91 -2.29
N ASP A 511 22.52 5.55 -3.15
CA ASP A 511 23.62 6.43 -3.51
C ASP A 511 23.13 7.58 -4.40
N ASP A 512 23.52 8.81 -4.07
CA ASP A 512 23.20 9.99 -4.88
C ASP A 512 23.78 9.91 -6.30
N GLU A 513 24.94 9.24 -6.44
CA GLU A 513 25.58 8.96 -7.74
C GLU A 513 24.67 8.09 -8.62
N TRP A 514 23.94 7.13 -8.02
CA TRP A 514 22.99 6.31 -8.74
C TRP A 514 21.86 7.14 -9.33
N ILE A 515 21.26 8.05 -8.55
CA ILE A 515 20.17 8.91 -9.03
C ILE A 515 20.63 9.73 -10.25
N THR A 516 21.84 10.29 -10.19
CA THR A 516 22.46 11.03 -11.29
C THR A 516 22.68 10.12 -12.51
N GLU A 517 23.25 8.93 -12.32
CA GLU A 517 23.44 7.96 -13.40
C GLU A 517 22.11 7.54 -14.04
N ALA A 518 21.11 7.21 -13.21
CA ALA A 518 19.81 6.75 -13.66
C ALA A 518 19.11 7.80 -14.54
N THR A 519 19.11 9.06 -14.12
CA THR A 519 18.40 10.14 -14.83
C THR A 519 19.18 10.68 -16.01
N GLU A 520 20.47 10.98 -15.86
CA GLU A 520 21.25 11.68 -16.89
C GLU A 520 21.88 10.75 -17.93
N LYS A 521 22.24 9.50 -17.55
CA LYS A 521 22.89 8.56 -18.47
C LYS A 521 21.97 7.47 -18.99
N ARG A 522 21.05 6.98 -18.14
CA ARG A 522 20.15 5.88 -18.48
C ARG A 522 18.76 6.35 -18.95
N GLY A 523 18.42 7.63 -18.73
CA GLY A 523 17.14 8.21 -19.12
C GLY A 523 15.94 7.69 -18.30
N LEU A 524 16.18 7.18 -17.08
CA LEU A 524 15.12 6.73 -16.18
C LEU A 524 14.39 7.92 -15.56
N LEU A 525 13.10 7.73 -15.26
CA LEU A 525 12.24 8.77 -14.71
C LEU A 525 12.46 8.94 -13.20
N ASN A 526 12.44 10.19 -12.73
CA ASN A 526 12.55 10.52 -11.30
C ASN A 526 11.44 11.49 -10.88
N TYR A 527 10.23 11.00 -10.78
CA TYR A 527 9.08 11.77 -10.30
C TYR A 527 9.01 11.71 -8.77
N ARG A 528 9.57 12.72 -8.11
CA ARG A 528 9.74 12.73 -6.65
C ARG A 528 8.43 12.90 -5.89
N THR A 529 7.49 13.67 -6.44
CA THR A 529 6.24 14.01 -5.76
C THR A 529 5.01 13.56 -6.54
N THR A 530 3.88 13.49 -5.87
CA THR A 530 2.59 13.18 -6.47
C THR A 530 2.22 14.16 -7.58
N PRO A 531 2.34 15.51 -7.41
CA PRO A 531 2.11 16.44 -8.51
C PRO A 531 3.02 16.25 -9.72
N ASP A 532 4.25 15.73 -9.54
CA ASP A 532 5.16 15.46 -10.66
C ASP A 532 4.70 14.28 -11.50
N CYS A 533 4.17 13.23 -10.88
CA CYS A 533 3.91 11.98 -11.58
C CYS A 533 2.46 11.84 -12.10
N ILE A 534 1.46 12.32 -11.37
CA ILE A 534 0.04 12.09 -11.71
C ILE A 534 -0.36 12.62 -13.08
N PRO A 535 0.15 13.77 -13.60
CA PRO A 535 -0.18 14.22 -14.95
C PRO A 535 0.14 13.19 -16.05
N HIS A 536 1.17 12.36 -15.84
CA HIS A 536 1.58 11.33 -16.80
C HIS A 536 0.61 10.13 -16.87
N LEU A 537 -0.39 10.03 -15.98
CA LEU A 537 -1.48 9.06 -16.13
C LEU A 537 -2.24 9.27 -17.46
N LEU A 538 -2.32 10.52 -17.92
CA LEU A 538 -3.03 10.91 -19.12
C LEU A 538 -2.12 11.01 -20.37
N ASP A 539 -0.85 10.61 -20.28
CA ASP A 539 0.03 10.52 -21.45
C ASP A 539 -0.52 9.51 -22.47
N GLU A 540 -0.46 9.85 -23.75
CA GLU A 540 -1.05 9.07 -24.84
C GLU A 540 -0.66 7.58 -24.79
N LYS A 541 0.62 7.28 -24.49
CA LYS A 541 1.10 5.88 -24.38
C LYS A 541 0.37 5.10 -23.29
N ASN A 542 0.13 5.74 -22.13
CA ASN A 542 -0.49 5.14 -20.97
C ASN A 542 -2.00 4.93 -21.18
N VAL A 543 -2.67 5.99 -21.66
CA VAL A 543 -4.11 5.93 -22.01
C VAL A 543 -4.36 4.85 -23.06
N LYS A 544 -3.57 4.83 -24.15
CA LYS A 544 -3.70 3.83 -25.20
C LYS A 544 -3.51 2.40 -24.69
N MET A 545 -2.49 2.15 -23.88
CA MET A 545 -2.23 0.83 -23.31
C MET A 545 -3.39 0.40 -22.40
N LEU A 546 -3.79 1.21 -21.43
CA LEU A 546 -4.82 0.88 -20.44
C LEU A 546 -6.20 0.65 -21.07
N ILE A 547 -6.54 1.41 -22.12
CA ILE A 547 -7.77 1.24 -22.91
C ILE A 547 -7.68 -0.02 -23.77
N SER A 548 -6.57 -0.24 -24.47
CA SER A 548 -6.41 -1.40 -25.37
C SER A 548 -6.44 -2.74 -24.64
N GLN A 549 -5.98 -2.76 -23.38
CA GLN A 549 -6.08 -3.93 -22.50
C GLN A 549 -7.46 -4.05 -21.83
N GLY A 550 -8.37 -3.10 -22.03
CA GLY A 550 -9.72 -3.11 -21.46
C GLY A 550 -9.75 -2.87 -19.94
N VAL A 551 -8.70 -2.31 -19.36
CA VAL A 551 -8.61 -2.08 -17.91
C VAL A 551 -9.38 -0.84 -17.49
N PHE A 552 -9.28 0.24 -18.28
CA PHE A 552 -10.01 1.49 -18.06
C PHE A 552 -10.69 1.96 -19.35
N VAL A 553 -11.72 2.77 -19.18
CA VAL A 553 -12.18 3.69 -20.22
C VAL A 553 -11.59 5.08 -19.97
N GLU A 554 -11.53 5.92 -20.98
CA GLU A 554 -10.86 7.23 -20.93
C GLU A 554 -11.40 8.11 -19.80
N SER A 555 -12.73 8.16 -19.62
CA SER A 555 -13.37 8.91 -18.55
C SER A 555 -12.98 8.42 -17.13
N GLU A 556 -12.74 7.12 -16.97
CA GLU A 556 -12.25 6.57 -15.70
C GLU A 556 -10.82 7.01 -15.38
N LEU A 557 -9.96 7.21 -16.38
CA LEU A 557 -8.59 7.71 -16.19
C LEU A 557 -8.61 9.19 -15.81
N HIS A 558 -9.40 10.01 -16.48
CA HIS A 558 -9.58 11.42 -16.10
C HIS A 558 -10.12 11.56 -14.68
N SER A 559 -11.13 10.76 -14.31
CA SER A 559 -11.66 10.74 -12.95
C SER A 559 -10.57 10.43 -11.90
N ARG A 560 -9.71 9.46 -12.16
CA ARG A 560 -8.64 9.09 -11.23
C ARG A 560 -7.56 10.15 -11.12
N TYR A 561 -7.23 10.81 -12.22
CA TYR A 561 -6.36 11.98 -12.21
C TYR A 561 -6.89 13.05 -11.25
N GLU A 562 -8.15 13.47 -11.44
CA GLU A 562 -8.81 14.47 -10.60
C GLU A 562 -8.85 14.05 -9.12
N ILE A 563 -9.35 12.84 -8.82
CA ILE A 563 -9.50 12.35 -7.44
C ILE A 563 -8.15 12.23 -6.74
N THR A 564 -7.11 11.80 -7.44
CA THR A 564 -5.79 11.63 -6.81
C THR A 564 -5.18 12.98 -6.44
N LEU A 565 -5.24 13.97 -7.33
CA LEU A 565 -4.76 15.32 -7.03
C LEU A 565 -5.61 16.02 -5.96
N GLU A 566 -6.96 15.90 -6.03
CA GLU A 566 -7.83 16.42 -4.97
C GLU A 566 -7.49 15.82 -3.60
N ASN A 567 -7.26 14.52 -3.54
CA ASN A 567 -6.92 13.85 -2.28
C ASN A 567 -5.56 14.34 -1.74
N TYR A 568 -4.57 14.52 -2.63
CA TYR A 568 -3.28 15.11 -2.28
C TYR A 568 -3.46 16.52 -1.71
N CYS A 569 -4.16 17.41 -2.42
CA CYS A 569 -4.39 18.79 -2.00
C CYS A 569 -5.11 18.85 -0.65
N LYS A 570 -6.22 18.13 -0.51
CA LYS A 570 -7.01 18.09 0.73
C LYS A 570 -6.19 17.57 1.92
N THR A 571 -5.37 16.55 1.72
CA THR A 571 -4.50 15.99 2.77
C THR A 571 -3.52 17.04 3.27
N VAL A 572 -2.77 17.67 2.38
CA VAL A 572 -1.76 18.68 2.78
C VAL A 572 -2.41 19.93 3.38
N VAL A 573 -3.56 20.37 2.86
CA VAL A 573 -4.29 21.51 3.44
C VAL A 573 -4.80 21.19 4.86
N ILE A 574 -5.27 19.96 5.13
CA ILE A 574 -5.65 19.52 6.48
C ILE A 574 -4.42 19.56 7.40
N GLU A 575 -3.27 19.06 6.94
CA GLU A 575 -2.01 19.12 7.68
C GLU A 575 -1.59 20.56 7.99
N ALA A 576 -1.60 21.43 6.99
CA ALA A 576 -1.25 22.86 7.16
C ALA A 576 -2.16 23.56 8.17
N ASN A 577 -3.48 23.38 8.05
CA ASN A 577 -4.44 23.93 9.00
C ASN A 577 -4.25 23.39 10.42
N THR A 578 -3.90 22.10 10.55
CA THR A 578 -3.59 21.50 11.86
C THR A 578 -2.32 22.10 12.46
N MET A 579 -1.29 22.34 11.65
CA MET A 579 -0.07 23.03 12.11
C MET A 579 -0.35 24.44 12.60
N ILE A 580 -1.13 25.21 11.85
CA ILE A 580 -1.55 26.56 12.21
C ILE A 580 -2.27 26.55 13.55
N ASP A 581 -3.28 25.69 13.71
CA ASP A 581 -4.05 25.57 14.95
C ASP A 581 -3.17 25.20 16.15
N MET A 582 -2.31 24.20 16.01
CA MET A 582 -1.40 23.77 17.09
C MET A 582 -0.35 24.83 17.43
N ALA A 583 0.21 25.52 16.44
CA ALA A 583 1.19 26.58 16.67
C ALA A 583 0.57 27.75 17.44
N GLN A 584 -0.63 28.19 17.05
CA GLN A 584 -1.33 29.33 17.66
C GLN A 584 -1.92 29.02 19.05
N THR A 585 -2.49 27.82 19.20
CA THR A 585 -3.30 27.52 20.40
C THR A 585 -2.57 26.69 21.45
N GLU A 586 -1.48 26.03 21.09
CA GLU A 586 -0.74 25.12 21.97
C GLU A 586 0.72 25.52 22.14
N ILE A 587 1.50 25.61 21.02
CA ILE A 587 2.97 25.76 21.09
C ILE A 587 3.37 27.18 21.54
N ALA A 588 2.94 28.19 20.81
CA ALA A 588 3.31 29.59 21.15
C ALA A 588 2.89 29.97 22.58
N PRO A 589 1.65 29.66 23.04
CA PRO A 589 1.26 29.93 24.43
C PRO A 589 2.09 29.18 25.48
N ALA A 590 2.53 27.96 25.18
CA ALA A 590 3.36 27.16 26.09
C ALA A 590 4.78 27.76 26.21
N VAL A 591 5.39 28.12 25.09
CA VAL A 591 6.71 28.79 25.03
C VAL A 591 6.68 30.10 25.81
N GLU A 592 5.66 30.91 25.58
CA GLU A 592 5.46 32.24 26.23
C GLU A 592 5.24 32.07 27.74
N SER A 593 4.45 31.06 28.16
CA SER A 593 4.25 30.75 29.58
C SER A 593 5.55 30.40 30.30
N TYR A 594 6.44 29.66 29.65
CA TYR A 594 7.75 29.35 30.18
C TYR A 594 8.68 30.57 30.22
N ALA A 595 8.68 31.40 29.16
CA ALA A 595 9.43 32.64 29.11
C ALA A 595 9.02 33.60 30.25
N LEU A 596 7.72 33.72 30.52
CA LEU A 596 7.18 34.51 31.63
C LEU A 596 7.66 33.99 33.00
N ASP A 597 7.64 32.69 33.25
CA ASP A 597 8.12 32.10 34.52
C ASP A 597 9.63 32.34 34.73
N LEU A 598 10.42 32.26 33.68
CA LEU A 598 11.85 32.60 33.71
C LEU A 598 12.09 34.10 33.95
N ALA A 599 11.32 34.98 33.32
CA ALA A 599 11.40 36.42 33.51
C ALA A 599 11.07 36.80 34.96
N ASN A 600 10.02 36.20 35.53
CA ASN A 600 9.67 36.36 36.95
C ASN A 600 10.79 35.84 37.87
N THR A 601 11.39 34.71 37.56
CA THR A 601 12.52 34.14 38.30
C THR A 601 13.75 35.06 38.25
N LEU A 602 14.06 35.61 37.08
CA LEU A 602 15.14 36.55 36.87
C LEU A 602 14.92 37.82 37.74
N GLN A 603 13.71 38.37 37.70
CA GLN A 603 13.34 39.56 38.47
C GLN A 603 13.44 39.28 39.99
N ALA A 604 12.91 38.18 40.48
CA ALA A 604 12.98 37.79 41.91
C ALA A 604 14.42 37.59 42.36
N LYS A 605 15.29 36.94 41.62
CA LYS A 605 16.72 36.77 41.92
C LYS A 605 17.45 38.11 42.00
N LYS A 606 17.21 39.00 41.05
CA LYS A 606 17.79 40.38 41.03
C LYS A 606 17.29 41.24 42.19
N ALA A 607 16.06 41.10 42.63
CA ALA A 607 15.51 41.77 43.79
C ALA A 607 16.19 41.35 45.10
N VAL A 608 16.58 40.07 45.24
CA VAL A 608 17.31 39.54 46.40
C VAL A 608 18.77 40.02 46.40
N ASN A 609 19.44 39.99 45.26
CA ASN A 609 20.80 40.45 45.08
C ASN A 609 21.05 40.87 43.61
N ALA A 610 21.19 42.20 43.40
CA ALA A 610 21.39 42.75 42.06
C ALA A 610 22.68 42.31 41.36
N SER A 611 23.67 41.80 42.11
CA SER A 611 24.94 41.33 41.55
C SER A 611 24.90 39.91 40.99
N LEU A 612 23.78 39.12 41.19
CA LEU A 612 23.64 37.79 40.61
C LEU A 612 23.69 37.86 39.07
N ALA A 613 24.50 37.01 38.46
CA ALA A 613 24.68 37.04 37.00
C ALA A 613 23.38 36.71 36.25
N CYS A 614 22.63 35.70 36.70
CA CYS A 614 21.37 35.24 36.10
C CYS A 614 21.46 35.02 34.57
N THR A 615 22.64 34.62 34.10
CA THR A 615 22.94 34.46 32.66
C THR A 615 22.04 33.42 32.02
N TYR A 616 21.74 32.33 32.71
CA TYR A 616 20.88 31.26 32.23
C TYR A 616 19.46 31.78 31.91
N GLU A 617 18.82 32.40 32.89
CA GLU A 617 17.46 32.92 32.73
C GLU A 617 17.40 34.01 31.67
N SER A 618 18.36 34.96 31.67
CA SER A 618 18.40 36.06 30.71
C SER A 618 18.55 35.57 29.25
N ASN A 619 19.47 34.62 29.03
CA ASN A 619 19.68 34.09 27.68
C ASN A 619 18.50 33.26 27.19
N LEU A 620 17.89 32.49 28.09
CA LEU A 620 16.76 31.63 27.72
C LEU A 620 15.47 32.44 27.48
N VAL A 621 15.19 33.46 28.28
CA VAL A 621 14.07 34.41 28.03
C VAL A 621 14.23 35.05 26.66
N LYS A 622 15.43 35.52 26.32
CA LYS A 622 15.71 36.10 25.01
C LYS A 622 15.44 35.10 23.89
N LYS A 623 15.99 33.86 24.01
CA LYS A 623 15.84 32.81 23.00
C LYS A 623 14.38 32.42 22.79
N LEU A 624 13.62 32.24 23.87
CA LEU A 624 12.19 31.85 23.80
C LEU A 624 11.37 32.99 23.17
N SER A 625 11.64 34.25 23.47
CA SER A 625 10.95 35.39 22.85
C SER A 625 11.21 35.44 21.34
N GLU A 626 12.48 35.29 20.90
CA GLU A 626 12.84 35.26 19.48
C GLU A 626 12.16 34.09 18.75
N LEU A 627 12.03 32.93 19.40
CA LEU A 627 11.33 31.78 18.86
C LEU A 627 9.82 31.99 18.77
N THR A 628 9.20 32.60 19.78
CA THR A 628 7.77 32.94 19.74
C THR A 628 7.46 33.90 18.58
N ASP A 629 8.27 34.96 18.39
CA ASP A 629 8.14 35.88 17.26
C ASP A 629 8.29 35.15 15.91
N THR A 630 9.27 34.24 15.82
CA THR A 630 9.50 33.42 14.61
C THR A 630 8.32 32.51 14.33
N ILE A 631 7.80 31.79 15.33
CA ILE A 631 6.63 30.92 15.21
C ILE A 631 5.42 31.74 14.73
N ALA A 632 5.16 32.88 15.32
CA ALA A 632 4.05 33.76 14.92
C ALA A 632 4.18 34.21 13.44
N LEU A 633 5.37 34.62 13.02
CA LEU A 633 5.65 35.02 11.64
C LEU A 633 5.44 33.87 10.68
N LYS A 634 6.03 32.69 10.98
CA LYS A 634 5.94 31.51 10.09
C LYS A 634 4.52 30.94 10.01
N THR A 635 3.75 31.06 11.10
CA THR A 635 2.33 30.70 11.09
C THR A 635 1.54 31.63 10.16
N ALA A 636 1.76 32.94 10.22
CA ALA A 636 1.09 33.89 9.33
C ALA A 636 1.48 33.68 7.85
N GLU A 637 2.75 33.37 7.56
CA GLU A 637 3.20 33.00 6.20
C GLU A 637 2.51 31.75 5.68
N LEU A 638 2.34 30.73 6.51
CA LEU A 638 1.64 29.50 6.15
C LEU A 638 0.14 29.74 5.92
N GLU A 639 -0.52 30.55 6.77
CA GLU A 639 -1.92 30.95 6.57
C GLU A 639 -2.10 31.67 5.22
N GLN A 640 -1.21 32.57 4.89
CA GLN A 640 -1.24 33.28 3.60
C GLN A 640 -1.05 32.32 2.42
N ALA A 641 -0.12 31.37 2.54
CA ALA A 641 0.10 30.35 1.51
C ALA A 641 -1.15 29.50 1.27
N VAL A 642 -1.81 29.03 2.34
CA VAL A 642 -3.07 28.25 2.24
C VAL A 642 -4.20 29.11 1.64
N GLN A 643 -4.34 30.37 2.06
CA GLN A 643 -5.37 31.27 1.52
C GLN A 643 -5.19 31.54 0.03
N SER A 644 -3.94 31.60 -0.46
CA SER A 644 -3.64 31.85 -1.87
C SER A 644 -4.18 30.76 -2.80
N LEU A 645 -4.38 29.52 -2.31
CA LEU A 645 -4.95 28.41 -3.09
C LEU A 645 -6.38 28.69 -3.57
N ASN A 646 -7.16 29.50 -2.83
CA ASN A 646 -8.53 29.84 -3.20
C ASN A 646 -8.65 30.61 -4.55
N SER A 647 -7.55 31.14 -5.05
CA SER A 647 -7.52 31.84 -6.35
C SER A 647 -7.27 30.92 -7.54
N LEU A 648 -6.97 29.65 -7.30
CA LEU A 648 -6.66 28.65 -8.32
C LEU A 648 -7.94 27.88 -8.70
N SER A 649 -8.11 27.60 -9.98
CA SER A 649 -9.28 26.89 -10.52
C SER A 649 -8.95 25.47 -10.98
N GLU A 650 -7.71 25.24 -11.39
CA GLU A 650 -7.24 23.96 -11.92
C GLU A 650 -6.55 23.17 -10.81
N ILE A 651 -6.97 21.90 -10.64
CA ILE A 651 -6.45 21.04 -9.58
C ILE A 651 -4.94 20.79 -9.70
N GLY A 652 -4.41 20.74 -10.93
CA GLY A 652 -2.97 20.62 -11.18
C GLY A 652 -2.17 21.83 -10.69
N ASP A 653 -2.70 23.04 -10.91
CA ASP A 653 -2.07 24.28 -10.44
C ASP A 653 -2.11 24.36 -8.91
N GLU A 654 -3.22 23.96 -8.30
CA GLU A 654 -3.34 23.87 -6.84
C GLU A 654 -2.32 22.90 -6.25
N ALA A 655 -2.20 21.69 -6.81
CA ALA A 655 -1.24 20.69 -6.35
C ALA A 655 0.22 21.17 -6.46
N ASN A 656 0.57 21.85 -7.56
CA ASN A 656 1.89 22.45 -7.74
C ASN A 656 2.15 23.58 -6.74
N ALA A 657 1.18 24.46 -6.51
CA ALA A 657 1.29 25.54 -5.51
C ALA A 657 1.45 24.99 -4.09
N ILE A 658 0.78 23.90 -3.77
CA ILE A 658 0.95 23.19 -2.49
C ILE A 658 2.38 22.68 -2.35
N ARG A 659 2.89 21.96 -3.36
CA ARG A 659 4.26 21.43 -3.34
C ARG A 659 5.30 22.56 -3.20
N ASP A 660 5.18 23.60 -3.99
CA ASP A 660 6.23 24.61 -4.16
C ASP A 660 6.18 25.71 -3.07
N ASN A 661 5.03 25.90 -2.40
CA ASN A 661 4.85 26.97 -1.43
C ASN A 661 4.34 26.44 -0.07
N VAL A 662 3.19 25.75 -0.02
CA VAL A 662 2.59 25.35 1.27
C VAL A 662 3.50 24.41 2.05
N LEU A 663 4.03 23.34 1.42
CA LEU A 663 4.96 22.40 2.07
C LEU A 663 6.24 23.07 2.55
N VAL A 664 6.76 24.05 1.80
CA VAL A 664 7.94 24.83 2.21
C VAL A 664 7.64 25.63 3.48
N LYS A 665 6.48 26.30 3.56
CA LYS A 665 6.08 27.06 4.75
C LYS A 665 5.76 26.16 5.94
N MET A 666 5.22 24.98 5.72
CA MET A 666 5.04 23.96 6.77
C MET A 666 6.38 23.55 7.37
N GLU A 667 7.40 23.31 6.55
CA GLU A 667 8.73 22.93 7.02
C GLU A 667 9.41 24.08 7.79
N GLU A 668 9.31 25.33 7.31
CA GLU A 668 9.83 26.51 8.02
C GLU A 668 9.18 26.67 9.40
N LEU A 669 7.86 26.50 9.52
CA LEU A 669 7.15 26.56 10.79
C LEU A 669 7.56 25.40 11.71
N ARG A 670 7.67 24.19 11.16
CA ARG A 670 8.11 23.01 11.89
C ARG A 670 9.48 23.22 12.54
N LEU A 671 10.47 23.69 11.78
CA LEU A 671 11.82 23.91 12.29
C LEU A 671 11.83 24.87 13.49
N ALA A 672 11.05 25.96 13.44
CA ALA A 672 10.95 26.90 14.55
C ALA A 672 10.30 26.30 15.81
N CYS A 673 9.23 25.50 15.61
CA CYS A 673 8.54 24.83 16.72
C CYS A 673 9.38 23.69 17.33
N ASP A 674 10.06 22.88 16.49
CA ASP A 674 10.92 21.79 16.95
C ASP A 674 12.14 22.33 17.70
N GLU A 675 12.69 23.49 17.31
CA GLU A 675 13.72 24.19 18.08
C GLU A 675 13.18 24.67 19.45
N ALA A 676 11.96 25.21 19.47
CA ALA A 676 11.31 25.63 20.72
C ALA A 676 11.07 24.46 21.67
N GLU A 677 10.73 23.27 21.16
CA GLU A 677 10.62 22.05 21.97
C GLU A 677 11.90 21.73 22.74
N THR A 678 13.06 21.88 22.10
CA THR A 678 14.37 21.53 22.71
C THR A 678 14.76 22.43 23.89
N VAL A 679 14.22 23.66 23.96
CA VAL A 679 14.57 24.65 24.97
C VAL A 679 13.44 24.97 25.94
N THR A 680 12.22 24.48 25.69
CA THR A 680 11.07 24.66 26.58
C THR A 680 11.04 23.54 27.62
N ALA A 681 10.91 23.89 28.89
CA ALA A 681 10.87 22.88 29.95
C ALA A 681 9.67 21.93 29.79
N LYS A 682 9.89 20.63 29.96
CA LYS A 682 8.91 19.56 29.74
C LYS A 682 7.53 19.81 30.38
N LYS A 683 7.48 20.45 31.55
CA LYS A 683 6.20 20.76 32.23
C LYS A 683 5.32 21.77 31.47
N TYR A 684 5.89 22.56 30.55
CA TYR A 684 5.17 23.54 29.73
C TYR A 684 4.85 22.99 28.35
N TRP A 685 5.66 22.04 27.82
CA TRP A 685 5.44 21.50 26.48
C TRP A 685 4.06 20.81 26.38
N PRO A 686 3.21 21.19 25.40
CA PRO A 686 1.77 20.91 25.48
C PRO A 686 1.39 19.46 25.11
N PHE A 687 2.27 18.71 24.45
CA PHE A 687 1.96 17.37 23.97
C PHE A 687 3.16 16.42 24.07
N PRO A 688 2.96 15.07 23.95
CA PRO A 688 4.02 14.07 24.02
C PRO A 688 5.10 14.28 22.95
N THR A 689 6.36 14.13 23.35
CA THR A 689 7.53 14.23 22.48
C THR A 689 7.77 12.91 21.74
N TYR A 690 8.70 12.91 20.77
CA TYR A 690 9.13 11.67 20.10
C TYR A 690 9.65 10.62 21.07
N GLY A 691 10.36 11.01 22.12
CA GLY A 691 10.78 10.10 23.18
C GLY A 691 9.62 9.43 23.91
N ASP A 692 8.55 10.16 24.16
CA ASP A 692 7.35 9.62 24.80
C ASP A 692 6.58 8.67 23.85
N LEU A 693 6.47 9.00 22.56
CA LEU A 693 5.72 8.21 21.58
C LEU A 693 6.46 6.93 21.16
N LEU A 694 7.73 7.05 20.78
CA LEU A 694 8.52 5.93 20.23
C LEU A 694 8.97 4.93 21.30
N PHE A 695 9.08 5.35 22.57
CA PHE A 695 9.56 4.52 23.67
C PHE A 695 8.52 4.31 24.79
N GLY A 696 7.31 4.84 24.65
CA GLY A 696 6.25 4.79 25.67
C GLY A 696 5.59 3.41 25.83
N VAL A 697 5.53 2.59 24.80
CA VAL A 697 4.94 1.24 24.84
C VAL A 697 5.92 0.30 25.56
N LYS A 698 5.44 -0.37 26.62
CA LYS A 698 6.23 -1.30 27.45
C LYS A 698 5.75 -2.72 27.31
#